data_8b45dfbe86233a8465997353f8e96a4e
#
_entry.id   8b45dfbe86233a8465997353f8e96a4e
#
_cell.length_a   1.000
_cell.length_b   1.000
_cell.length_c   1.000
_cell.angle_alpha   90.00
_cell.angle_beta   90.00
_cell.angle_gamma   90.00
#
_symmetry.space_group_name_H-M   'P 1'
#
loop_
_entity.id
_entity.type
_entity.pdbx_description
1 polymer ?
#
loop_
_entity_poly.entity_id
_entity_poly.type
_entity_poly.pdbx_seq_one_letter_code
_entity_poly.pdbx_strand_id
1 'polypeptide(L)'
;MPLPEAKAFVRVSYLGYTTKDLYPQPNMGTIILETDSNYLSEVVVTGHRKMFEMGKEGVLTNVANTPLSKVGTAEDVLKYVPGITKNHGGFNVFGKGTPTFYLNGREMHDLSELDRLSSDEIKSIEVIQTPNSRYDASTRAVVKIRTVRPSGEGLGGGIRSSYWQSQNSDLTEQVDLTYFKDGFYAFGTYKFSQINNLQKSQIKQAVRADTLWNKNDLLEMNNSQKRHELTTGFNYDINKDHSLGMKYILSFAPSIITETHTATSMLANNIPYDNLDTKTSEVYDSNPMHNFNTFYNGKVWGTSVDLNIDYLINRNSNRQSSEEFSEKASRDVFSKSHIKNKMSAAKLVLGKQILNGHFQLGIEATHTTRHDDYTIDGTNVISNANSKLKEVQIAPFAEYERNTPIGLMNIGARYEYVDFKYYKDGILEAAQSRSFSNLYPYFSLGTKIGNTTLNLSYSVKTKRPTYRQLSSNISYINRFSLQTGTPTLKSAYIHDVSVMGVWKMIQFMLSWQDNRNAIIYWDEAVPSSSAITKLEYKNLHSLKSLSAMIAIAPSLNRWHPQLSVGLIKQWLQLETRYGVVPLNKPLLQIGFNNSLSLPHSITINLDMNYQSKGNYQNSYLSHQTYILDLSASKSFFKGALELNIKGSDLLYLRKDTNHLYGNRLEITQNNRYDSRELSITLRYNFNVLKKDYKGRGAGNSEKARM
;
A
#
# COMPACT_ATOMS: atom_id res chain seq x y z
N MET A 1 -4.95 73.54 52.79
CA MET A 1 -5.00 72.07 52.96
C MET A 1 -3.74 71.52 52.41
N PRO A 2 -2.85 70.86 53.19
CA PRO A 2 -1.70 70.19 52.65
C PRO A 2 -2.15 68.89 51.97
N LEU A 3 -1.61 68.64 50.77
CA LEU A 3 -1.79 67.39 50.04
C LEU A 3 -1.16 66.23 50.87
N PRO A 4 -1.78 65.05 50.95
CA PRO A 4 -1.20 63.94 51.67
C PRO A 4 0.06 63.48 50.93
N GLU A 5 1.18 63.29 51.63
CA GLU A 5 2.43 62.72 51.10
C GLU A 5 2.12 61.33 50.53
N ALA A 6 2.19 61.25 49.19
CA ALA A 6 2.11 59.96 48.52
C ALA A 6 3.38 59.12 48.86
N LYS A 7 3.21 58.07 49.67
CA LYS A 7 4.27 57.12 49.98
C LYS A 7 4.61 56.39 48.66
N ALA A 8 5.60 56.89 47.90
CA ALA A 8 6.12 56.22 46.74
C ALA A 8 6.88 54.93 47.20
N PHE A 9 6.74 53.83 46.45
CA PHE A 9 7.55 52.63 46.63
C PHE A 9 8.09 52.18 45.25
N VAL A 10 9.23 51.51 45.27
CA VAL A 10 9.85 50.90 44.08
C VAL A 10 9.49 49.43 44.05
N ARG A 11 8.80 49.01 43.01
CA ARG A 11 8.49 47.59 42.75
C ARG A 11 9.52 46.99 41.84
N VAL A 12 10.20 45.95 42.30
CA VAL A 12 11.18 45.18 41.51
C VAL A 12 10.59 43.80 41.24
N SER A 13 10.40 43.48 39.99
CA SER A 13 9.87 42.18 39.54
C SER A 13 10.69 41.61 38.38
N TYR A 14 10.87 40.31 38.37
CA TYR A 14 11.47 39.57 37.29
C TYR A 14 10.76 38.24 37.11
N LEU A 15 10.63 37.76 35.88
CA LEU A 15 9.89 36.51 35.62
C LEU A 15 10.53 35.32 36.32
N GLY A 16 9.78 34.59 37.14
CA GLY A 16 10.25 33.46 37.97
C GLY A 16 10.79 33.83 39.34
N TYR A 17 10.62 35.10 39.77
CA TYR A 17 11.03 35.57 41.09
C TYR A 17 9.92 36.31 41.82
N THR A 18 9.93 36.21 43.13
CA THR A 18 8.98 36.90 43.99
C THR A 18 9.17 38.40 43.90
N THR A 19 8.08 39.13 43.58
CA THR A 19 8.10 40.60 43.47
C THR A 19 8.40 41.22 44.84
N LYS A 20 9.37 42.14 44.92
CA LYS A 20 9.68 42.93 46.14
C LYS A 20 9.26 44.37 45.94
N ASP A 21 8.53 44.90 46.93
CA ASP A 21 8.20 46.32 47.07
C ASP A 21 9.12 46.93 48.11
N LEU A 22 9.86 47.97 47.78
CA LEU A 22 10.88 48.61 48.59
C LEU A 22 10.61 50.11 48.72
N TYR A 23 10.90 50.68 49.86
CA TYR A 23 10.87 52.13 50.00
C TYR A 23 12.08 52.75 49.28
N PRO A 24 11.91 53.85 48.52
CA PRO A 24 13.01 54.50 47.80
C PRO A 24 14.04 55.06 48.78
N GLN A 25 15.29 54.73 48.53
CA GLN A 25 16.49 55.25 49.26
C GLN A 25 17.43 55.86 48.21
N PRO A 26 18.26 56.85 48.60
CA PRO A 26 19.20 57.51 47.66
C PRO A 26 20.17 56.54 46.98
N ASN A 27 20.45 55.40 47.58
CA ASN A 27 21.19 54.29 46.98
C ASN A 27 20.54 52.99 47.41
N MET A 28 19.94 52.29 46.46
CA MET A 28 19.20 51.04 46.68
C MET A 28 20.10 49.79 46.70
N GLY A 29 21.39 49.92 46.36
CA GLY A 29 22.31 48.82 46.35
C GLY A 29 21.88 47.67 45.40
N THR A 30 22.36 46.46 45.70
CA THR A 30 21.98 45.22 44.96
C THR A 30 20.71 44.65 45.56
N ILE A 31 19.65 44.55 44.80
CA ILE A 31 18.38 43.96 45.22
C ILE A 31 18.34 42.49 44.80
N ILE A 32 18.36 41.58 45.78
CA ILE A 32 18.28 40.13 45.55
C ILE A 32 16.79 39.76 45.60
N LEU A 33 16.30 39.20 44.52
CA LEU A 33 14.95 38.57 44.41
C LEU A 33 15.07 37.06 44.75
N GLU A 34 14.10 36.57 45.51
CA GLU A 34 13.96 35.14 45.81
C GLU A 34 13.23 34.46 44.66
N THR A 35 13.65 33.25 44.27
CA THR A 35 12.95 32.46 43.28
C THR A 35 11.53 32.15 43.77
N ASP A 36 10.53 32.44 42.94
CA ASP A 36 9.15 32.07 43.23
C ASP A 36 8.99 30.56 43.01
N SER A 37 8.90 29.80 44.11
CA SER A 37 8.66 28.35 44.08
C SER A 37 7.20 27.97 43.78
N ASN A 38 6.29 28.94 43.73
CA ASN A 38 4.97 28.75 43.14
C ASN A 38 5.15 28.75 41.61
N TYR A 39 5.55 27.62 41.07
CA TYR A 39 5.33 27.35 39.66
C TYR A 39 3.86 27.69 39.37
N LEU A 40 3.65 28.72 38.55
CA LEU A 40 2.44 28.79 37.76
C LEU A 40 2.26 27.39 37.21
N SER A 41 1.29 26.64 37.72
CA SER A 41 0.83 25.43 37.09
C SER A 41 0.66 25.84 35.63
N GLU A 42 1.52 25.29 34.77
CA GLU A 42 1.49 25.48 33.33
C GLU A 42 0.02 25.36 32.96
N VAL A 43 -0.61 26.49 32.59
CA VAL A 43 -1.90 26.43 31.91
C VAL A 43 -1.58 25.81 30.60
N VAL A 44 -1.49 24.46 30.59
CA VAL A 44 -1.52 23.66 29.40
C VAL A 44 -2.86 23.95 28.77
N VAL A 45 -2.91 24.94 27.90
CA VAL A 45 -3.99 25.08 26.94
C VAL A 45 -3.91 23.83 26.10
N THR A 46 -4.50 22.74 26.56
CA THR A 46 -4.80 21.57 25.79
C THR A 46 -5.86 21.98 24.78
N GLY A 47 -5.44 22.75 23.79
CA GLY A 47 -6.21 22.87 22.58
C GLY A 47 -6.31 21.46 22.00
N HIS A 48 -7.46 20.79 22.18
CA HIS A 48 -7.71 19.51 21.54
C HIS A 48 -7.58 19.72 20.04
N ARG A 49 -6.43 19.34 19.49
CA ARG A 49 -6.22 19.38 18.04
C ARG A 49 -7.28 18.50 17.40
N LYS A 50 -7.96 19.01 16.38
CA LYS A 50 -8.97 18.23 15.66
C LYS A 50 -8.28 16.96 15.13
N MET A 51 -8.84 15.80 15.45
CA MET A 51 -8.30 14.51 15.02
C MET A 51 -8.27 14.44 13.49
N PHE A 52 -9.31 14.97 12.83
CA PHE A 52 -9.44 14.98 11.38
C PHE A 52 -9.60 16.41 10.88
N GLU A 53 -8.85 16.73 9.83
CA GLU A 53 -8.94 17.98 9.11
C GLU A 53 -8.64 17.78 7.62
N MET A 54 -9.08 18.68 6.78
CA MET A 54 -8.71 18.65 5.38
C MET A 54 -7.29 19.21 5.26
N GLY A 55 -6.36 18.37 4.76
CA GLY A 55 -5.03 18.77 4.35
C GLY A 55 -5.04 19.46 2.99
N LYS A 56 -3.84 19.75 2.47
CA LYS A 56 -3.71 20.38 1.14
C LYS A 56 -4.17 19.46 0.01
N GLU A 57 -3.89 18.18 0.09
CA GLU A 57 -4.11 17.22 -0.99
C GLU A 57 -5.15 16.15 -0.63
N GLY A 58 -5.44 15.96 0.66
CA GLY A 58 -6.32 14.91 1.14
C GLY A 58 -6.80 15.11 2.57
N VAL A 59 -7.38 14.07 3.16
CA VAL A 59 -7.81 14.09 4.55
C VAL A 59 -6.63 13.81 5.46
N LEU A 60 -6.37 14.74 6.39
CA LEU A 60 -5.31 14.66 7.38
C LEU A 60 -5.87 14.12 8.70
N THR A 61 -5.30 13.02 9.18
CA THR A 61 -5.51 12.48 10.52
C THR A 61 -4.34 12.90 11.39
N ASN A 62 -4.60 13.74 12.41
CA ASN A 62 -3.60 14.10 13.41
C ASN A 62 -3.45 12.96 14.40
N VAL A 63 -2.23 12.52 14.66
CA VAL A 63 -1.90 11.42 15.59
C VAL A 63 -1.23 11.96 16.84
N ALA A 64 -0.16 12.75 16.69
CA ALA A 64 0.51 13.37 17.83
C ALA A 64 -0.44 14.23 18.66
N ASN A 65 -0.39 14.08 19.98
CA ASN A 65 -1.25 14.76 20.97
C ASN A 65 -2.74 14.43 20.80
N THR A 66 -3.05 13.27 20.19
CA THR A 66 -4.39 12.68 20.14
C THR A 66 -4.36 11.28 20.74
N PRO A 67 -5.51 10.68 21.05
CA PRO A 67 -5.57 9.30 21.53
C PRO A 67 -4.92 8.29 20.60
N LEU A 68 -4.88 8.57 19.29
CA LEU A 68 -4.27 7.70 18.30
C LEU A 68 -2.75 7.50 18.50
N SER A 69 -2.09 8.40 19.25
CA SER A 69 -0.67 8.22 19.61
C SER A 69 -0.40 7.07 20.58
N LYS A 70 -1.44 6.39 21.07
CA LYS A 70 -1.32 5.32 22.06
C LYS A 70 -1.89 3.97 21.59
N VAL A 71 -2.30 3.87 20.31
CA VAL A 71 -2.99 2.65 19.82
C VAL A 71 -2.03 1.50 19.44
N GLY A 72 -0.72 1.72 19.47
CA GLY A 72 0.29 0.71 19.20
C GLY A 72 1.22 1.10 18.06
N THR A 73 1.08 0.52 16.87
CA THR A 73 1.93 0.74 15.70
C THR A 73 1.29 1.68 14.67
N ALA A 74 2.06 2.07 13.65
CA ALA A 74 1.49 2.76 12.49
C ALA A 74 0.42 1.92 11.79
N GLU A 75 0.59 0.60 11.75
CA GLU A 75 -0.42 -0.31 11.22
C GLU A 75 -1.73 -0.21 12.01
N ASP A 76 -1.64 -0.13 13.34
CA ASP A 76 -2.83 0.03 14.17
C ASP A 76 -3.46 1.41 13.97
N VAL A 77 -2.65 2.47 13.90
CA VAL A 77 -3.16 3.83 13.59
C VAL A 77 -3.90 3.86 12.25
N LEU A 78 -3.40 3.18 11.22
CA LEU A 78 -4.02 3.15 9.89
C LEU A 78 -5.44 2.59 9.90
N LYS A 79 -5.78 1.70 10.82
CA LYS A 79 -7.15 1.18 11.00
C LYS A 79 -8.13 2.26 11.42
N TYR A 80 -7.63 3.29 12.13
CA TYR A 80 -8.40 4.45 12.57
C TYR A 80 -8.35 5.63 11.59
N VAL A 81 -7.68 5.48 10.45
CA VAL A 81 -7.65 6.50 9.40
C VAL A 81 -8.83 6.29 8.47
N PRO A 82 -9.77 7.23 8.41
CA PRO A 82 -10.95 7.10 7.57
C PRO A 82 -10.59 6.93 6.09
N GLY A 83 -11.31 6.03 5.43
CA GLY A 83 -11.04 5.68 4.04
C GLY A 83 -10.00 4.60 3.86
N ILE A 84 -9.32 4.16 4.91
CA ILE A 84 -8.43 3.01 4.87
C ILE A 84 -9.18 1.77 5.34
N THR A 85 -9.05 0.68 4.59
CA THR A 85 -9.55 -0.65 4.92
C THR A 85 -8.41 -1.65 4.86
N LYS A 86 -8.40 -2.65 5.75
CA LYS A 86 -7.42 -3.75 5.74
C LYS A 86 -8.08 -5.01 5.19
N ASN A 87 -7.42 -5.67 4.22
CA ASN A 87 -7.81 -6.98 3.70
C ASN A 87 -6.58 -7.91 3.64
N HIS A 88 -6.71 -9.11 3.03
CA HIS A 88 -5.60 -10.05 2.89
C HIS A 88 -4.35 -9.49 2.20
N GLY A 89 -4.54 -8.62 1.21
CA GLY A 89 -3.44 -8.02 0.45
C GLY A 89 -2.81 -6.80 1.12
N GLY A 90 -3.23 -6.45 2.36
CA GLY A 90 -2.74 -5.29 3.09
C GLY A 90 -3.78 -4.17 3.18
N PHE A 91 -3.31 -2.92 3.21
CA PHE A 91 -4.17 -1.75 3.31
C PHE A 91 -4.65 -1.29 1.94
N ASN A 92 -5.92 -0.92 1.85
CA ASN A 92 -6.54 -0.31 0.69
C ASN A 92 -7.18 1.03 1.06
N VAL A 93 -7.22 1.93 0.09
CA VAL A 93 -8.07 3.11 0.16
C VAL A 93 -9.41 2.76 -0.50
N PHE A 94 -10.49 2.99 0.23
CA PHE A 94 -11.84 2.60 -0.16
C PHE A 94 -12.18 3.10 -1.57
N GLY A 95 -12.65 2.20 -2.44
CA GLY A 95 -12.98 2.49 -3.85
C GLY A 95 -11.78 2.77 -4.77
N LYS A 96 -10.55 2.88 -4.23
CA LYS A 96 -9.34 3.19 -5.02
C LYS A 96 -8.36 2.02 -5.13
N GLY A 97 -8.41 1.06 -4.20
CA GLY A 97 -7.48 -0.07 -4.12
C GLY A 97 -6.24 0.24 -3.31
N THR A 98 -5.16 -0.50 -3.56
CA THR A 98 -3.91 -0.40 -2.80
C THR A 98 -3.25 0.96 -3.01
N PRO A 99 -2.99 1.75 -1.94
CA PRO A 99 -2.31 3.03 -2.05
C PRO A 99 -0.79 2.87 -2.13
N THR A 100 -0.13 3.91 -2.62
CA THR A 100 1.30 4.09 -2.44
C THR A 100 1.55 4.78 -1.10
N PHE A 101 2.37 4.18 -0.24
CA PHE A 101 2.71 4.73 1.07
C PHE A 101 3.97 5.60 0.99
N TYR A 102 3.93 6.73 1.70
CA TYR A 102 5.07 7.63 1.87
C TYR A 102 5.33 7.87 3.34
N LEU A 103 6.55 7.64 3.79
CA LEU A 103 7.03 8.00 5.12
C LEU A 103 7.92 9.25 5.00
N ASN A 104 7.49 10.37 5.59
CA ASN A 104 8.18 11.66 5.55
C ASN A 104 8.55 12.14 4.13
N GLY A 105 7.71 11.81 3.14
CA GLY A 105 7.90 12.16 1.73
C GLY A 105 8.65 11.13 0.90
N ARG A 106 9.19 10.07 1.51
CA ARG A 106 9.83 8.94 0.84
C ARG A 106 8.81 7.84 0.57
N GLU A 107 8.80 7.29 -0.64
CA GLU A 107 7.98 6.12 -0.95
C GLU A 107 8.49 4.87 -0.23
N MET A 108 7.57 4.13 0.38
CA MET A 108 7.82 2.86 1.05
C MET A 108 7.63 1.72 0.08
N HIS A 109 8.62 0.84 -0.01
CA HIS A 109 8.53 -0.37 -0.84
C HIS A 109 8.12 -1.59 -0.04
N ASP A 110 8.40 -1.59 1.27
CA ASP A 110 7.99 -2.63 2.21
C ASP A 110 7.09 -2.04 3.29
N LEU A 111 5.87 -2.54 3.37
CA LEU A 111 4.89 -2.12 4.38
C LEU A 111 5.25 -2.59 5.79
N SER A 112 6.21 -3.49 5.95
CA SER A 112 6.71 -3.87 7.28
C SER A 112 7.39 -2.71 8.02
N GLU A 113 7.76 -1.63 7.31
CA GLU A 113 8.19 -0.39 7.96
C GLU A 113 7.07 0.23 8.81
N LEU A 114 5.79 -0.03 8.50
CA LEU A 114 4.63 0.43 9.28
C LEU A 114 4.58 -0.22 10.66
N ASP A 115 4.90 -1.49 10.73
CA ASP A 115 4.93 -2.21 11.99
C ASP A 115 6.06 -1.76 12.91
N ARG A 116 7.14 -1.25 12.32
CA ARG A 116 8.27 -0.70 13.07
C ARG A 116 7.93 0.62 13.76
N LEU A 117 7.10 1.44 13.11
CA LEU A 117 6.79 2.78 13.55
C LEU A 117 5.75 2.73 14.68
N SER A 118 6.14 3.19 15.87
CA SER A 118 5.22 3.32 17.00
C SER A 118 4.22 4.46 16.77
N SER A 119 3.01 4.33 17.29
CA SER A 119 1.95 5.33 17.10
C SER A 119 2.30 6.70 17.71
N ASP A 120 3.07 6.75 18.81
CA ASP A 120 3.54 7.99 19.44
C ASP A 120 4.61 8.73 18.62
N GLU A 121 5.26 8.01 17.70
CA GLU A 121 6.21 8.58 16.76
C GLU A 121 5.53 9.24 15.55
N ILE A 122 4.24 8.99 15.34
CA ILE A 122 3.50 9.53 14.21
C ILE A 122 2.97 10.92 14.53
N LYS A 123 3.30 11.90 13.70
CA LYS A 123 2.71 13.25 13.78
C LYS A 123 1.34 13.28 13.14
N SER A 124 1.23 12.78 11.92
CA SER A 124 -0.02 12.79 11.15
C SER A 124 0.02 11.81 9.98
N ILE A 125 -1.16 11.40 9.53
CA ILE A 125 -1.36 10.60 8.32
C ILE A 125 -2.30 11.36 7.39
N GLU A 126 -1.89 11.55 6.11
CA GLU A 126 -2.70 12.19 5.08
C GLU A 126 -3.07 11.17 4.01
N VAL A 127 -4.37 11.01 3.76
CA VAL A 127 -4.89 10.12 2.72
C VAL A 127 -5.31 10.94 1.52
N ILE A 128 -4.61 10.75 0.41
CA ILE A 128 -4.86 11.40 -0.88
C ILE A 128 -5.54 10.39 -1.78
N GLN A 129 -6.83 10.57 -2.00
CA GLN A 129 -7.63 9.64 -2.80
C GLN A 129 -7.59 9.95 -4.30
N THR A 130 -7.10 11.13 -4.66
CA THR A 130 -6.94 11.58 -6.05
C THR A 130 -5.58 12.24 -6.18
N PRO A 131 -4.48 11.46 -6.33
CA PRO A 131 -3.14 11.99 -6.45
C PRO A 131 -2.98 12.87 -7.69
N ASN A 132 -2.26 13.99 -7.57
CA ASN A 132 -2.03 14.98 -8.61
C ASN A 132 -1.01 14.51 -9.68
N SER A 133 -0.65 15.38 -10.63
CA SER A 133 0.14 15.04 -11.82
C SER A 133 1.60 14.70 -11.55
N ARG A 134 2.16 15.09 -10.40
CA ARG A 134 3.54 14.73 -9.99
C ARG A 134 3.72 13.26 -9.63
N TYR A 135 2.62 12.58 -9.26
CA TYR A 135 2.62 11.13 -9.05
C TYR A 135 2.50 10.41 -10.39
N ASP A 136 2.99 9.17 -10.43
CA ASP A 136 2.81 8.32 -11.60
C ASP A 136 1.31 8.17 -11.94
N ALA A 137 0.98 8.07 -13.23
CA ALA A 137 -0.40 7.94 -13.65
C ALA A 137 -1.07 6.65 -13.14
N SER A 138 -0.30 5.61 -12.78
CA SER A 138 -0.82 4.38 -12.16
C SER A 138 -1.12 4.51 -10.66
N THR A 139 -0.63 5.57 -10.00
CA THR A 139 -0.88 5.82 -8.57
C THR A 139 -2.31 6.30 -8.37
N ARG A 140 -3.17 5.45 -7.80
CA ARG A 140 -4.60 5.72 -7.62
C ARG A 140 -4.95 6.32 -6.26
N ALA A 141 -4.12 6.08 -5.25
CA ALA A 141 -4.22 6.67 -3.92
C ALA A 141 -2.84 6.78 -3.28
N VAL A 142 -2.68 7.71 -2.36
CA VAL A 142 -1.44 7.91 -1.61
C VAL A 142 -1.76 8.05 -0.13
N VAL A 143 -0.95 7.42 0.71
CA VAL A 143 -0.97 7.59 2.18
C VAL A 143 0.36 8.17 2.60
N LYS A 144 0.35 9.40 3.11
CA LYS A 144 1.55 10.07 3.62
C LYS A 144 1.58 10.00 5.14
N ILE A 145 2.59 9.37 5.69
CA ILE A 145 2.85 9.30 7.12
C ILE A 145 3.96 10.30 7.42
N ARG A 146 3.71 11.19 8.37
CA ARG A 146 4.69 12.14 8.91
C ARG A 146 4.97 11.79 10.35
N THR A 147 6.25 11.72 10.70
CA THR A 147 6.67 11.44 12.08
C THR A 147 6.94 12.72 12.86
N VAL A 148 6.90 12.61 14.18
CA VAL A 148 7.43 13.62 15.11
C VAL A 148 8.94 13.64 14.91
N ARG A 149 9.54 14.82 14.84
CA ARG A 149 10.99 14.96 14.73
C ARG A 149 11.59 14.97 16.13
N PRO A 150 12.31 13.95 16.58
CA PRO A 150 13.13 14.03 17.78
C PRO A 150 14.34 14.94 17.54
N SER A 151 14.75 15.65 18.55
CA SER A 151 16.00 16.40 18.58
C SER A 151 17.06 15.53 19.22
N GLY A 152 18.23 15.37 18.57
CA GLY A 152 19.37 14.65 19.12
C GLY A 152 20.42 14.33 18.06
N GLU A 153 21.63 14.12 18.48
CA GLU A 153 22.76 13.65 17.67
C GLU A 153 23.32 12.37 18.30
N GLY A 154 24.05 11.60 17.51
CA GLY A 154 24.75 10.40 17.94
C GLY A 154 24.23 9.11 17.30
N LEU A 155 24.36 8.01 18.00
CA LEU A 155 23.91 6.68 17.61
C LEU A 155 22.58 6.35 18.24
N GLY A 156 21.65 5.84 17.45
CA GLY A 156 20.36 5.32 17.90
C GLY A 156 19.98 4.04 17.17
N GLY A 157 18.92 3.37 17.61
CA GLY A 157 18.47 2.16 16.94
C GLY A 157 17.35 1.44 17.66
N GLY A 158 17.00 0.26 17.15
CA GLY A 158 15.96 -0.58 17.70
C GLY A 158 16.11 -2.03 17.31
N ILE A 159 15.47 -2.89 18.09
CA ILE A 159 15.31 -4.33 17.81
C ILE A 159 13.84 -4.66 17.92
N ARG A 160 13.36 -5.46 16.96
CA ARG A 160 11.98 -5.99 16.95
C ARG A 160 12.02 -7.48 16.72
N SER A 161 11.29 -8.21 17.56
CA SER A 161 11.02 -9.63 17.41
C SER A 161 9.51 -9.84 17.39
N SER A 162 9.02 -10.56 16.39
CA SER A 162 7.59 -10.88 16.25
C SER A 162 7.43 -12.36 15.95
N TYR A 163 6.59 -13.02 16.72
CA TYR A 163 6.22 -14.42 16.56
C TYR A 163 4.72 -14.51 16.35
N TRP A 164 4.30 -15.30 15.37
CA TRP A 164 2.90 -15.63 15.12
C TRP A 164 2.72 -17.13 15.18
N GLN A 165 1.61 -17.56 15.74
CA GLN A 165 1.18 -18.97 15.81
C GLN A 165 -0.23 -19.08 15.28
N SER A 166 -0.36 -19.79 14.17
CA SER A 166 -1.60 -20.31 13.62
C SER A 166 -1.53 -21.84 13.59
N GLN A 167 -1.82 -22.53 12.50
CA GLN A 167 -1.44 -23.93 12.30
C GLN A 167 0.08 -24.06 12.14
N ASN A 168 0.69 -23.09 11.49
CA ASN A 168 2.14 -22.96 11.34
C ASN A 168 2.66 -21.78 12.20
N SER A 169 3.96 -21.75 12.41
CA SER A 169 4.62 -20.64 13.11
C SER A 169 5.36 -19.73 12.14
N ASP A 170 5.25 -18.44 12.36
CA ASP A 170 5.95 -17.40 11.62
C ASP A 170 6.85 -16.58 12.55
N LEU A 171 7.97 -16.08 12.02
CA LEU A 171 8.94 -15.31 12.76
C LEU A 171 9.42 -14.13 11.92
N THR A 172 9.54 -12.97 12.55
CA THR A 172 10.23 -11.80 11.96
C THR A 172 11.14 -11.16 12.98
N GLU A 173 12.40 -11.03 12.61
CA GLU A 173 13.45 -10.36 13.39
C GLU A 173 13.96 -9.15 12.62
N GLN A 174 14.10 -8.02 13.29
CA GLN A 174 14.57 -6.78 12.67
C GLN A 174 15.50 -6.03 13.61
N VAL A 175 16.58 -5.49 13.03
CA VAL A 175 17.56 -4.61 13.73
C VAL A 175 17.68 -3.33 12.90
N ASP A 176 17.55 -2.19 13.57
CA ASP A 176 17.69 -0.86 12.99
C ASP A 176 18.84 -0.12 13.69
N LEU A 177 19.71 0.51 12.92
CA LEU A 177 20.76 1.39 13.40
C LEU A 177 20.70 2.72 12.67
N THR A 178 20.86 3.81 13.40
CA THR A 178 20.87 5.17 12.83
C THR A 178 21.98 5.98 13.48
N TYR A 179 22.65 6.82 12.70
CA TYR A 179 23.66 7.76 13.17
C TYR A 179 23.39 9.14 12.57
N PHE A 180 23.45 10.16 13.43
CA PHE A 180 23.31 11.54 12.99
C PHE A 180 24.33 12.44 13.68
N LYS A 181 25.07 13.21 12.90
CA LYS A 181 25.94 14.28 13.37
C LYS A 181 26.21 15.29 12.27
N ASP A 182 26.20 16.59 12.60
CA ASP A 182 26.63 17.69 11.71
C ASP A 182 26.06 17.63 10.29
N GLY A 183 24.75 17.34 10.16
CA GLY A 183 24.09 17.24 8.86
C GLY A 183 24.26 15.91 8.14
N PHE A 184 25.18 15.03 8.60
CA PHE A 184 25.31 13.68 8.08
C PHE A 184 24.40 12.71 8.85
N TYR A 185 23.52 12.02 8.12
CA TYR A 185 22.64 10.98 8.64
C TYR A 185 22.89 9.67 7.89
N ALA A 186 23.24 8.62 8.60
CA ALA A 186 23.36 7.27 8.07
C ALA A 186 22.37 6.33 8.76
N PHE A 187 21.89 5.33 8.03
CA PHE A 187 20.97 4.32 8.55
C PHE A 187 21.24 2.95 7.96
N GLY A 188 20.93 1.92 8.73
CA GLY A 188 20.95 0.52 8.31
C GLY A 188 19.81 -0.24 8.98
N THR A 189 19.08 -1.04 8.21
CA THR A 189 18.04 -1.94 8.69
C THR A 189 18.30 -3.32 8.12
N TYR A 190 18.38 -4.33 8.97
CA TYR A 190 18.36 -5.74 8.56
C TYR A 190 17.10 -6.40 9.07
N LYS A 191 16.42 -7.13 8.18
CA LYS A 191 15.20 -7.87 8.49
C LYS A 191 15.33 -9.31 7.99
N PHE A 192 14.99 -10.24 8.86
CA PHE A 192 14.76 -11.64 8.53
C PHE A 192 13.29 -11.96 8.74
N SER A 193 12.67 -12.69 7.83
CA SER A 193 11.32 -13.21 8.02
C SER A 193 11.22 -14.65 7.54
N GLN A 194 10.55 -15.48 8.33
CA GLN A 194 10.10 -16.82 7.97
C GLN A 194 8.59 -16.82 8.05
N ILE A 195 7.92 -17.16 6.93
CA ILE A 195 6.48 -17.12 6.79
C ILE A 195 6.01 -18.45 6.22
N ASN A 196 5.04 -19.07 6.86
CA ASN A 196 4.45 -20.34 6.48
C ASN A 196 2.92 -20.18 6.38
N ASN A 197 2.37 -20.33 5.18
CA ASN A 197 0.95 -20.15 4.94
C ASN A 197 0.30 -21.47 4.50
N LEU A 198 -0.84 -21.79 5.10
CA LEU A 198 -1.69 -22.90 4.65
C LEU A 198 -2.97 -22.34 4.04
N GLN A 199 -3.29 -22.78 2.83
CA GLN A 199 -4.54 -22.47 2.16
C GLN A 199 -5.25 -23.76 1.76
N LYS A 200 -6.55 -23.89 2.09
CA LYS A 200 -7.43 -24.93 1.58
C LYS A 200 -8.48 -24.31 0.68
N SER A 201 -8.63 -24.89 -0.51
CA SER A 201 -9.55 -24.35 -1.52
C SER A 201 -10.41 -25.46 -2.13
N GLN A 202 -11.65 -25.12 -2.39
CA GLN A 202 -12.49 -25.90 -3.29
C GLN A 202 -12.80 -25.06 -4.52
N ILE A 203 -12.44 -25.58 -5.70
CA ILE A 203 -12.64 -24.88 -6.97
C ILE A 203 -13.55 -25.74 -7.83
N LYS A 204 -14.78 -25.25 -8.05
CA LYS A 204 -15.74 -25.86 -8.97
C LYS A 204 -15.73 -25.08 -10.26
N GLN A 205 -15.52 -25.78 -11.37
CA GLN A 205 -15.52 -25.17 -12.71
C GLN A 205 -16.59 -25.85 -13.56
N ALA A 206 -17.41 -25.06 -14.24
CA ALA A 206 -18.31 -25.51 -15.28
C ALA A 206 -17.89 -24.90 -16.61
N VAL A 207 -17.40 -25.75 -17.53
CA VAL A 207 -17.01 -25.32 -18.89
C VAL A 207 -18.08 -25.79 -19.85
N ARG A 208 -18.76 -24.82 -20.45
CA ARG A 208 -19.82 -25.07 -21.43
C ARG A 208 -19.22 -25.06 -22.86
N ALA A 209 -19.16 -26.20 -23.48
CA ALA A 209 -18.78 -26.41 -24.87
C ALA A 209 -19.81 -27.33 -25.53
N ASP A 210 -19.48 -28.11 -26.54
CA ASP A 210 -20.34 -29.16 -27.08
C ASP A 210 -20.61 -30.23 -26.01
N THR A 211 -19.66 -30.42 -25.10
CA THR A 211 -19.77 -31.22 -23.88
C THR A 211 -19.76 -30.28 -22.67
N LEU A 212 -20.66 -30.49 -21.71
CA LEU A 212 -20.60 -29.80 -20.42
C LEU A 212 -19.56 -30.49 -19.52
N TRP A 213 -18.46 -29.80 -19.27
CA TRP A 213 -17.41 -30.28 -18.38
C TRP A 213 -17.56 -29.68 -16.99
N ASN A 214 -17.80 -30.53 -15.99
CA ASN A 214 -17.83 -30.14 -14.60
C ASN A 214 -16.57 -30.68 -13.91
N LYS A 215 -15.78 -29.77 -13.34
CA LYS A 215 -14.57 -30.11 -12.61
C LYS A 215 -14.67 -29.62 -11.16
N ASN A 216 -14.31 -30.44 -10.20
CA ASN A 216 -14.24 -30.09 -8.80
C ASN A 216 -12.85 -30.43 -8.27
N ASP A 217 -12.09 -29.41 -7.90
CA ASP A 217 -10.76 -29.50 -7.32
C ASP A 217 -10.86 -29.27 -5.81
N LEU A 218 -10.30 -30.16 -5.02
CA LEU A 218 -9.99 -29.97 -3.62
C LEU A 218 -8.49 -29.77 -3.49
N LEU A 219 -8.09 -28.60 -3.08
CA LEU A 219 -6.70 -28.15 -3.08
C LEU A 219 -6.24 -27.81 -1.68
N GLU A 220 -5.09 -28.32 -1.29
CA GLU A 220 -4.35 -27.93 -0.10
C GLU A 220 -2.97 -27.42 -0.53
N MET A 221 -2.63 -26.18 -0.15
CA MET A 221 -1.39 -25.51 -0.53
C MET A 221 -0.66 -25.05 0.71
N ASN A 222 0.58 -25.53 0.87
CA ASN A 222 1.52 -25.11 1.89
C ASN A 222 2.61 -24.25 1.23
N ASN A 223 2.78 -23.02 1.71
CA ASN A 223 3.83 -22.14 1.25
C ASN A 223 4.78 -21.84 2.41
N SER A 224 6.07 -22.07 2.23
CA SER A 224 7.13 -21.73 3.17
C SER A 224 8.13 -20.80 2.53
N GLN A 225 8.38 -19.66 3.18
CA GLN A 225 9.26 -18.63 2.66
C GLN A 225 10.22 -18.12 3.75
N LYS A 226 11.51 -18.07 3.42
CA LYS A 226 12.52 -17.34 4.20
C LYS A 226 13.01 -16.15 3.36
N ARG A 227 13.05 -14.97 3.97
CA ARG A 227 13.47 -13.74 3.30
C ARG A 227 14.45 -12.95 4.15
N HIS A 228 15.47 -12.43 3.50
CA HIS A 228 16.44 -11.50 4.07
C HIS A 228 16.35 -10.17 3.33
N GLU A 229 16.35 -9.09 4.07
CA GLU A 229 16.34 -7.74 3.51
C GLU A 229 17.33 -6.85 4.28
N LEU A 230 18.21 -6.18 3.54
CA LEU A 230 19.11 -5.18 4.06
C LEU A 230 18.83 -3.87 3.34
N THR A 231 18.50 -2.84 4.11
CA THR A 231 18.37 -1.46 3.61
C THR A 231 19.41 -0.61 4.29
N THR A 232 20.26 0.06 3.55
CA THR A 232 21.26 0.99 4.09
C THR A 232 21.35 2.25 3.25
N GLY A 233 21.79 3.34 3.84
CA GLY A 233 21.93 4.57 3.12
C GLY A 233 22.39 5.73 3.98
N PHE A 234 22.53 6.89 3.34
CA PHE A 234 22.88 8.12 4.02
C PHE A 234 22.22 9.33 3.36
N ASN A 235 22.09 10.41 4.12
CA ASN A 235 21.84 11.77 3.66
C ASN A 235 22.96 12.65 4.15
N TYR A 236 23.34 13.64 3.34
CA TYR A 236 24.22 14.70 3.71
C TYR A 236 23.60 16.06 3.40
N ASP A 237 23.32 16.83 4.44
CA ASP A 237 22.84 18.21 4.33
C ASP A 237 24.07 19.11 4.15
N ILE A 238 24.39 19.48 2.89
CA ILE A 238 25.53 20.35 2.55
C ILE A 238 25.32 21.71 3.23
N ASN A 239 24.05 22.19 3.22
CA ASN A 239 23.60 23.39 3.92
C ASN A 239 22.07 23.31 4.09
N LYS A 240 21.42 24.43 4.52
CA LYS A 240 19.97 24.51 4.74
C LYS A 240 19.13 24.26 3.49
N ASP A 241 19.69 24.57 2.31
CA ASP A 241 18.99 24.55 1.03
C ASP A 241 19.43 23.38 0.13
N HIS A 242 20.50 22.66 0.44
CA HIS A 242 21.07 21.61 -0.40
C HIS A 242 21.32 20.33 0.37
N SER A 243 20.82 19.24 -0.13
CA SER A 243 21.05 17.87 0.41
C SER A 243 21.20 16.84 -0.70
N LEU A 244 22.02 15.85 -0.46
CA LEU A 244 22.18 14.68 -1.32
C LEU A 244 22.20 13.42 -0.49
N GLY A 245 22.04 12.28 -1.12
CA GLY A 245 22.14 10.99 -0.44
C GLY A 245 22.01 9.82 -1.38
N MET A 246 22.26 8.65 -0.79
CA MET A 246 22.16 7.37 -1.48
C MET A 246 21.50 6.34 -0.57
N LYS A 247 20.70 5.46 -1.17
CA LYS A 247 20.08 4.31 -0.51
C LYS A 247 20.32 3.06 -1.35
N TYR A 248 20.62 1.97 -0.68
CA TYR A 248 20.78 0.64 -1.26
C TYR A 248 19.84 -0.34 -0.55
N ILE A 249 19.11 -1.14 -1.32
CA ILE A 249 18.27 -2.22 -0.84
C ILE A 249 18.78 -3.52 -1.45
N LEU A 250 19.07 -4.48 -0.61
CA LEU A 250 19.36 -5.87 -0.94
C LEU A 250 18.24 -6.73 -0.39
N SER A 251 17.54 -7.48 -1.25
CA SER A 251 16.51 -8.43 -0.81
C SER A 251 16.70 -9.75 -1.53
N PHE A 252 16.67 -10.84 -0.78
CA PHE A 252 16.70 -12.18 -1.36
C PHE A 252 15.90 -13.17 -0.49
N ALA A 253 15.29 -14.13 -1.17
CA ALA A 253 14.68 -15.29 -0.54
C ALA A 253 15.42 -16.53 -1.03
N PRO A 254 16.27 -17.15 -0.19
CA PRO A 254 17.09 -18.29 -0.61
C PRO A 254 16.23 -19.47 -1.07
N SER A 255 15.03 -19.60 -0.52
CA SER A 255 14.07 -20.60 -0.98
C SER A 255 12.65 -20.15 -0.62
N ILE A 256 11.76 -20.21 -1.60
CA ILE A 256 10.30 -20.14 -1.42
C ILE A 256 9.78 -21.48 -1.95
N ILE A 257 9.19 -22.30 -1.08
CA ILE A 257 8.69 -23.62 -1.46
C ILE A 257 7.18 -23.59 -1.33
N THR A 258 6.50 -23.98 -2.41
CA THR A 258 5.05 -24.15 -2.42
C THR A 258 4.73 -25.60 -2.77
N GLU A 259 4.19 -26.34 -1.82
CA GLU A 259 3.69 -27.69 -2.00
C GLU A 259 2.17 -27.63 -2.15
N THR A 260 1.66 -28.18 -3.26
CA THR A 260 0.23 -28.21 -3.54
C THR A 260 -0.22 -29.63 -3.82
N HIS A 261 -1.22 -30.06 -3.11
CA HIS A 261 -1.93 -31.32 -3.37
C HIS A 261 -3.34 -31.00 -3.86
N THR A 262 -3.73 -31.55 -5.01
CA THR A 262 -5.04 -31.30 -5.62
C THR A 262 -5.70 -32.63 -6.02
N ALA A 263 -6.84 -32.93 -5.41
CA ALA A 263 -7.73 -34.01 -5.83
C ALA A 263 -8.80 -33.41 -6.76
N THR A 264 -8.81 -33.84 -8.03
CA THR A 264 -9.72 -33.39 -9.06
C THR A 264 -10.69 -34.50 -9.45
N SER A 265 -11.99 -34.23 -9.43
CA SER A 265 -13.00 -35.05 -10.09
C SER A 265 -13.57 -34.33 -11.30
N MET A 266 -13.70 -35.04 -12.42
CA MET A 266 -14.15 -34.50 -13.69
C MET A 266 -15.33 -35.29 -14.26
N LEU A 267 -16.39 -34.59 -14.68
CA LEU A 267 -17.58 -35.15 -15.29
C LEU A 267 -17.73 -34.58 -16.72
N ALA A 268 -18.12 -35.42 -17.66
CA ALA A 268 -18.55 -35.07 -19.01
C ALA A 268 -20.06 -35.29 -19.13
N ASN A 269 -20.87 -34.23 -19.35
CA ASN A 269 -22.33 -34.29 -19.35
C ASN A 269 -22.91 -35.00 -18.12
N ASN A 270 -22.34 -34.72 -16.92
CA ASN A 270 -22.65 -35.30 -15.63
C ASN A 270 -22.30 -36.81 -15.47
N ILE A 271 -21.58 -37.40 -16.43
CA ILE A 271 -21.05 -38.77 -16.34
C ILE A 271 -19.59 -38.69 -15.87
N PRO A 272 -19.16 -39.54 -14.90
CA PRO A 272 -17.74 -39.59 -14.50
C PRO A 272 -16.82 -39.77 -15.70
N TYR A 273 -15.83 -38.88 -15.82
CA TYR A 273 -14.87 -38.88 -16.93
C TYR A 273 -13.48 -39.29 -16.46
N ASP A 274 -12.97 -38.63 -15.42
CA ASP A 274 -11.63 -38.89 -14.89
C ASP A 274 -11.53 -38.45 -13.42
N ASN A 275 -10.68 -39.11 -12.66
CA ASN A 275 -10.23 -38.68 -11.35
C ASN A 275 -8.73 -38.47 -11.42
N LEU A 276 -8.26 -37.30 -10.96
CA LEU A 276 -6.86 -36.92 -11.04
C LEU A 276 -6.38 -36.51 -9.65
N ASP A 277 -5.32 -37.12 -9.18
CA ASP A 277 -4.54 -36.70 -8.03
C ASP A 277 -3.27 -36.00 -8.53
N THR A 278 -3.04 -34.78 -8.11
CA THR A 278 -1.89 -33.95 -8.56
C THR A 278 -1.10 -33.50 -7.36
N LYS A 279 0.19 -33.79 -7.34
CA LYS A 279 1.16 -33.24 -6.39
C LYS A 279 2.09 -32.31 -7.13
N THR A 280 2.09 -31.05 -6.73
CA THR A 280 2.95 -30.02 -7.34
C THR A 280 3.88 -29.44 -6.28
N SER A 281 5.17 -29.48 -6.58
CA SER A 281 6.22 -28.80 -5.83
C SER A 281 6.77 -27.66 -6.67
N GLU A 282 6.70 -26.46 -6.15
CA GLU A 282 7.21 -25.25 -6.81
C GLU A 282 8.27 -24.60 -5.93
N VAL A 283 9.47 -24.44 -6.48
CA VAL A 283 10.62 -23.87 -5.78
C VAL A 283 11.08 -22.60 -6.50
N TYR A 284 10.94 -21.49 -5.82
CA TYR A 284 11.50 -20.21 -6.27
C TYR A 284 12.83 -19.96 -5.57
N ASP A 285 13.88 -19.84 -6.37
CA ASP A 285 15.19 -19.39 -5.92
C ASP A 285 15.34 -17.92 -6.37
N SER A 286 15.36 -16.98 -5.44
CA SER A 286 15.70 -15.61 -5.80
C SER A 286 17.19 -15.36 -5.60
N ASN A 287 17.86 -14.95 -6.66
CA ASN A 287 19.14 -14.27 -6.50
C ASN A 287 18.92 -12.93 -5.81
N PRO A 288 19.92 -12.38 -5.15
CA PRO A 288 19.82 -11.07 -4.54
C PRO A 288 19.28 -10.02 -5.52
N MET A 289 18.19 -9.34 -5.14
CA MET A 289 17.71 -8.14 -5.80
C MET A 289 18.51 -6.95 -5.29
N HIS A 290 19.07 -6.17 -6.18
CA HIS A 290 19.81 -4.95 -5.87
C HIS A 290 18.99 -3.75 -6.38
N ASN A 291 18.71 -2.81 -5.49
CA ASN A 291 18.07 -1.55 -5.83
C ASN A 291 18.84 -0.39 -5.25
N PHE A 292 19.35 0.48 -6.11
CA PHE A 292 20.11 1.68 -5.79
C PHE A 292 19.23 2.91 -6.07
N ASN A 293 19.19 3.85 -5.15
CA ASN A 293 18.61 5.16 -5.36
C ASN A 293 19.62 6.22 -4.93
N THR A 294 19.82 7.26 -5.74
CA THR A 294 20.53 8.47 -5.35
C THR A 294 19.64 9.69 -5.61
N PHE A 295 19.78 10.71 -4.79
CA PHE A 295 19.00 11.93 -4.93
C PHE A 295 19.84 13.19 -4.68
N TYR A 296 19.33 14.28 -5.23
CA TYR A 296 19.71 15.66 -4.90
C TYR A 296 18.45 16.50 -4.71
N ASN A 297 18.37 17.20 -3.57
CA ASN A 297 17.32 18.18 -3.29
C ASN A 297 17.98 19.52 -2.97
N GLY A 298 17.54 20.60 -3.65
CA GLY A 298 18.12 21.91 -3.39
C GLY A 298 17.31 23.07 -3.96
N LYS A 299 17.82 24.29 -3.73
CA LYS A 299 17.32 25.52 -4.32
C LYS A 299 18.40 26.16 -5.17
N VAL A 300 18.16 26.29 -6.46
CA VAL A 300 19.06 26.92 -7.41
C VAL A 300 18.34 28.11 -8.03
N TRP A 301 18.86 29.33 -7.85
CA TRP A 301 18.27 30.58 -8.32
C TRP A 301 16.78 30.75 -7.97
N GLY A 302 16.43 30.43 -6.72
CA GLY A 302 15.05 30.50 -6.22
C GLY A 302 14.09 29.45 -6.73
N THR A 303 14.57 28.49 -7.53
CA THR A 303 13.84 27.32 -8.01
C THR A 303 14.19 26.11 -7.17
N SER A 304 13.20 25.39 -6.63
CA SER A 304 13.43 24.10 -5.98
C SER A 304 13.74 23.05 -7.03
N VAL A 305 14.75 22.22 -6.76
CA VAL A 305 15.20 21.12 -7.62
C VAL A 305 15.12 19.83 -6.81
N ASP A 306 14.45 18.80 -7.33
CA ASP A 306 14.38 17.45 -6.78
C ASP A 306 14.73 16.45 -7.88
N LEU A 307 15.91 15.85 -7.79
CA LEU A 307 16.44 14.86 -8.72
C LEU A 307 16.54 13.52 -8.03
N ASN A 308 16.01 12.47 -8.63
CA ASN A 308 16.15 11.09 -8.18
C ASN A 308 16.59 10.22 -9.36
N ILE A 309 17.53 9.30 -9.10
CA ILE A 309 18.02 8.32 -10.07
C ILE A 309 18.00 6.96 -9.40
N ASP A 310 17.40 5.98 -10.09
CA ASP A 310 17.25 4.62 -9.59
C ASP A 310 17.81 3.59 -10.58
N TYR A 311 18.42 2.55 -10.03
CA TYR A 311 18.85 1.37 -10.78
C TYR A 311 18.47 0.10 -10.03
N LEU A 312 17.78 -0.82 -10.72
CA LEU A 312 17.35 -2.10 -10.16
C LEU A 312 17.80 -3.25 -11.05
N ILE A 313 18.31 -4.29 -10.42
CA ILE A 313 18.55 -5.59 -11.05
C ILE A 313 17.97 -6.69 -10.16
N ASN A 314 17.18 -7.59 -10.77
CA ASN A 314 16.56 -8.73 -10.13
C ASN A 314 16.68 -9.96 -11.02
N ARG A 315 16.97 -11.12 -10.42
CA ARG A 315 17.04 -12.42 -11.12
C ARG A 315 16.32 -13.45 -10.28
N ASN A 316 15.34 -14.13 -10.88
CA ASN A 316 14.59 -15.18 -10.23
C ASN A 316 14.63 -16.45 -11.07
N SER A 317 14.65 -17.59 -10.40
CA SER A 317 14.47 -18.90 -11.01
C SER A 317 13.28 -19.58 -10.36
N ASN A 318 12.39 -20.14 -11.16
CA ASN A 318 11.29 -20.95 -10.68
C ASN A 318 11.40 -22.35 -11.30
N ARG A 319 11.27 -23.38 -10.48
CA ARG A 319 11.22 -24.78 -10.88
C ARG A 319 9.93 -25.39 -10.36
N GLN A 320 9.17 -26.01 -11.21
CA GLN A 320 7.93 -26.70 -10.87
C GLN A 320 8.02 -28.17 -11.29
N SER A 321 7.68 -29.07 -10.38
CA SER A 321 7.46 -30.48 -10.63
C SER A 321 6.00 -30.79 -10.31
N SER A 322 5.29 -31.39 -11.26
CA SER A 322 3.90 -31.81 -11.08
C SER A 322 3.76 -33.28 -11.42
N GLU A 323 3.41 -34.10 -10.46
CA GLU A 323 3.13 -35.53 -10.59
C GLU A 323 1.61 -35.71 -10.66
N GLU A 324 1.11 -36.26 -11.75
CA GLU A 324 -0.31 -36.49 -11.97
C GLU A 324 -0.62 -37.99 -12.06
N PHE A 325 -1.51 -38.44 -11.19
CA PHE A 325 -2.01 -39.81 -11.16
C PHE A 325 -3.48 -39.84 -11.57
N SER A 326 -3.81 -40.59 -12.60
CA SER A 326 -5.15 -40.78 -13.13
C SER A 326 -5.37 -42.24 -13.53
N GLU A 327 -6.62 -42.70 -13.47
CA GLU A 327 -6.99 -44.02 -13.99
C GLU A 327 -6.71 -44.17 -15.49
N LYS A 328 -6.73 -43.07 -16.24
CA LYS A 328 -6.49 -43.09 -17.68
C LYS A 328 -5.01 -43.06 -18.04
N ALA A 329 -4.23 -42.21 -17.39
CA ALA A 329 -2.80 -42.06 -17.65
C ALA A 329 -2.14 -41.21 -16.55
N SER A 330 -1.03 -41.68 -16.02
CA SER A 330 -0.15 -40.87 -15.16
C SER A 330 0.86 -40.09 -16.01
N ARG A 331 1.30 -38.94 -15.52
CA ARG A 331 2.36 -38.16 -16.15
C ARG A 331 3.12 -37.32 -15.12
N ASP A 332 4.36 -37.02 -15.46
CA ASP A 332 5.18 -36.05 -14.74
C ASP A 332 5.46 -34.87 -15.67
N VAL A 333 5.28 -33.66 -15.14
CA VAL A 333 5.53 -32.41 -15.86
C VAL A 333 6.53 -31.58 -15.09
N PHE A 334 7.62 -31.22 -15.76
CA PHE A 334 8.66 -30.37 -15.17
C PHE A 334 8.75 -29.06 -15.94
N SER A 335 8.73 -27.96 -15.22
CA SER A 335 8.98 -26.66 -15.85
C SER A 335 10.02 -25.86 -15.08
N LYS A 336 10.72 -25.01 -15.83
CA LYS A 336 11.74 -24.11 -15.29
C LYS A 336 11.63 -22.75 -15.96
N SER A 337 11.64 -21.70 -15.17
CA SER A 337 11.66 -20.32 -15.64
C SER A 337 12.85 -19.58 -15.06
N HIS A 338 13.58 -18.85 -15.89
CA HIS A 338 14.62 -17.92 -15.50
C HIS A 338 14.25 -16.52 -15.93
N ILE A 339 14.04 -15.64 -14.95
CA ILE A 339 13.65 -14.26 -15.18
C ILE A 339 14.77 -13.33 -14.77
N LYS A 340 15.14 -12.40 -15.64
CA LYS A 340 16.12 -11.34 -15.38
C LYS A 340 15.51 -9.99 -15.72
N ASN A 341 15.36 -9.15 -14.71
CA ASN A 341 14.88 -7.77 -14.85
C ASN A 341 16.03 -6.79 -14.63
N LYS A 342 16.08 -5.73 -15.45
CA LYS A 342 16.96 -4.56 -15.26
C LYS A 342 16.12 -3.32 -15.51
N MET A 343 16.25 -2.33 -14.65
CA MET A 343 15.58 -1.03 -14.80
C MET A 343 16.54 0.09 -14.43
N SER A 344 16.52 1.15 -15.24
CA SER A 344 17.11 2.45 -14.92
C SER A 344 16.00 3.49 -14.98
N ALA A 345 15.98 4.41 -14.02
CA ALA A 345 14.98 5.48 -13.99
C ALA A 345 15.60 6.78 -13.49
N ALA A 346 15.10 7.90 -14.00
CA ALA A 346 15.44 9.23 -13.53
C ALA A 346 14.18 10.10 -13.45
N LYS A 347 14.07 10.90 -12.40
CA LYS A 347 12.97 11.86 -12.19
C LYS A 347 13.53 13.19 -11.73
N LEU A 348 13.21 14.26 -12.47
CA LEU A 348 13.56 15.63 -12.14
C LEU A 348 12.27 16.44 -11.92
N VAL A 349 12.17 17.16 -10.82
CA VAL A 349 11.07 18.08 -10.53
C VAL A 349 11.64 19.46 -10.19
N LEU A 350 11.14 20.48 -10.87
CA LEU A 350 11.46 21.88 -10.66
C LEU A 350 10.22 22.58 -10.10
N GLY A 351 10.37 23.38 -9.05
CA GLY A 351 9.26 24.11 -8.44
C GLY A 351 9.62 25.57 -8.19
N LYS A 352 8.69 26.48 -8.54
CA LYS A 352 8.88 27.93 -8.36
C LYS A 352 7.56 28.60 -7.96
N GLN A 353 7.65 29.63 -7.12
CA GLN A 353 6.51 30.50 -6.84
C GLN A 353 6.32 31.47 -8.02
N ILE A 354 5.17 31.40 -8.69
CA ILE A 354 4.83 32.21 -9.85
C ILE A 354 3.36 32.63 -9.73
N LEU A 355 3.03 33.91 -10.03
CA LEU A 355 1.66 34.44 -10.09
C LEU A 355 0.83 34.14 -8.82
N ASN A 356 1.43 34.33 -7.63
CA ASN A 356 0.80 34.01 -6.33
C ASN A 356 0.38 32.55 -6.15
N GLY A 357 0.99 31.62 -6.88
CA GLY A 357 0.80 30.20 -6.79
C GLY A 357 2.12 29.44 -6.87
N HIS A 358 2.05 28.14 -6.68
CA HIS A 358 3.19 27.25 -6.78
C HIS A 358 3.13 26.47 -8.09
N PHE A 359 4.07 26.72 -8.99
CA PHE A 359 4.20 26.00 -10.25
C PHE A 359 5.26 24.90 -10.11
N GLN A 360 4.96 23.73 -10.63
CA GLN A 360 5.90 22.59 -10.72
C GLN A 360 5.94 22.08 -12.16
N LEU A 361 7.15 21.84 -12.63
CA LEU A 361 7.43 21.16 -13.90
C LEU A 361 8.32 19.98 -13.62
N GLY A 362 8.05 18.82 -14.20
CA GLY A 362 8.89 17.65 -14.02
C GLY A 362 8.90 16.73 -15.21
N ILE A 363 9.87 15.84 -15.20
CA ILE A 363 9.99 14.74 -16.18
C ILE A 363 10.46 13.49 -15.46
N GLU A 364 9.88 12.37 -15.84
CA GLU A 364 10.31 11.04 -15.39
C GLU A 364 10.60 10.18 -16.62
N ALA A 365 11.74 9.49 -16.63
CA ALA A 365 12.12 8.57 -17.69
C ALA A 365 12.50 7.22 -17.09
N THR A 366 12.03 6.13 -17.70
CA THR A 366 12.38 4.76 -17.31
C THR A 366 12.79 3.93 -18.51
N HIS A 367 13.75 3.05 -18.30
CA HIS A 367 14.16 2.02 -19.26
C HIS A 367 14.17 0.68 -18.54
N THR A 368 13.33 -0.24 -19.00
CA THR A 368 13.19 -1.59 -18.47
C THR A 368 13.57 -2.62 -19.52
N THR A 369 14.32 -3.65 -19.10
CA THR A 369 14.58 -4.85 -19.89
C THR A 369 14.27 -6.07 -19.04
N ARG A 370 13.41 -6.96 -19.57
CA ARG A 370 13.10 -8.26 -18.98
C ARG A 370 13.44 -9.36 -19.96
N HIS A 371 14.15 -10.38 -19.47
CA HIS A 371 14.33 -11.65 -20.16
C HIS A 371 13.61 -12.73 -19.37
N ASP A 372 12.94 -13.62 -20.05
CA ASP A 372 12.19 -14.74 -19.46
C ASP A 372 12.42 -15.99 -20.33
N ASP A 373 13.22 -16.92 -19.81
CA ASP A 373 13.50 -18.21 -20.43
C ASP A 373 12.65 -19.26 -19.73
N TYR A 374 11.72 -19.87 -20.46
CA TYR A 374 10.80 -20.88 -19.95
C TYR A 374 11.00 -22.19 -20.71
N THR A 375 11.23 -23.28 -19.95
CA THR A 375 11.30 -24.64 -20.49
C THR A 375 10.30 -25.52 -19.76
N ILE A 376 9.68 -26.44 -20.51
CA ILE A 376 8.74 -27.41 -19.98
C ILE A 376 8.94 -28.76 -20.66
N ASP A 377 8.82 -29.82 -19.90
CA ASP A 377 8.90 -31.22 -20.33
C ASP A 377 7.72 -32.02 -19.74
N GLY A 378 7.39 -33.18 -20.34
CA GLY A 378 6.28 -34.03 -19.90
C GLY A 378 4.90 -33.64 -20.46
N THR A 379 4.83 -32.62 -21.35
CA THR A 379 3.57 -32.24 -22.02
C THR A 379 3.82 -31.71 -23.43
N ASN A 380 2.89 -31.99 -24.34
CA ASN A 380 2.91 -31.49 -25.73
C ASN A 380 1.95 -30.28 -25.93
N VAL A 381 1.24 -29.86 -24.87
CA VAL A 381 0.26 -28.78 -24.98
C VAL A 381 0.93 -27.41 -24.87
N ILE A 382 2.12 -27.36 -24.27
CA ILE A 382 2.89 -26.15 -24.01
C ILE A 382 4.27 -26.30 -24.62
N SER A 383 4.76 -25.26 -25.28
CA SER A 383 6.12 -25.21 -25.85
C SER A 383 7.05 -24.37 -24.99
N ASN A 384 8.34 -24.66 -25.08
CA ASN A 384 9.39 -23.79 -24.54
C ASN A 384 9.28 -22.40 -25.15
N ALA A 385 9.68 -21.38 -24.41
CA ALA A 385 9.64 -20.00 -24.86
C ALA A 385 10.84 -19.22 -24.31
N ASN A 386 11.48 -18.46 -25.19
CA ASN A 386 12.46 -17.45 -24.82
C ASN A 386 11.90 -16.09 -25.21
N SER A 387 11.65 -15.25 -24.21
CA SER A 387 11.09 -13.93 -24.46
C SER A 387 11.95 -12.81 -23.88
N LYS A 388 12.02 -11.70 -24.63
CA LYS A 388 12.68 -10.48 -24.19
C LYS A 388 11.76 -9.31 -24.41
N LEU A 389 11.61 -8.52 -23.37
CA LEU A 389 10.79 -7.33 -23.34
C LEU A 389 11.71 -6.12 -23.09
N LYS A 390 11.51 -5.06 -23.88
CA LYS A 390 12.11 -3.74 -23.64
C LYS A 390 11.01 -2.71 -23.58
N GLU A 391 11.04 -1.87 -22.55
CA GLU A 391 10.10 -0.77 -22.40
C GLU A 391 10.86 0.51 -22.07
N VAL A 392 10.56 1.58 -22.82
CA VAL A 392 11.02 2.94 -22.56
C VAL A 392 9.79 3.78 -22.30
N GLN A 393 9.79 4.51 -21.17
CA GLN A 393 8.74 5.46 -20.85
C GLN A 393 9.36 6.84 -20.62
N ILE A 394 8.73 7.89 -21.18
CA ILE A 394 9.07 9.29 -20.93
C ILE A 394 7.79 10.02 -20.53
N ALA A 395 7.82 10.70 -19.40
CA ALA A 395 6.62 11.24 -18.77
C ALA A 395 6.86 12.66 -18.21
N PRO A 396 6.80 13.71 -19.04
CA PRO A 396 6.74 15.09 -18.57
C PRO A 396 5.39 15.40 -17.90
N PHE A 397 5.42 16.27 -16.89
CA PHE A 397 4.22 16.77 -16.23
C PHE A 397 4.38 18.22 -15.79
N ALA A 398 3.26 18.92 -15.68
CA ALA A 398 3.18 20.25 -15.13
C ALA A 398 1.99 20.37 -14.17
N GLU A 399 2.15 21.17 -13.13
CA GLU A 399 1.14 21.38 -12.10
C GLU A 399 1.21 22.82 -11.58
N TYR A 400 0.04 23.42 -11.32
CA TYR A 400 -0.09 24.74 -10.74
C TYR A 400 -1.12 24.73 -9.61
N GLU A 401 -0.67 25.13 -8.42
CA GLU A 401 -1.48 25.26 -7.21
C GLU A 401 -1.59 26.72 -6.81
N ARG A 402 -2.81 27.20 -6.56
CA ARG A 402 -3.07 28.57 -6.15
C ARG A 402 -4.26 28.70 -5.21
N ASN A 403 -4.13 29.57 -4.20
CA ASN A 403 -5.27 30.02 -3.41
C ASN A 403 -6.11 31.00 -4.24
N THR A 404 -7.39 30.70 -4.40
CA THR A 404 -8.39 31.54 -5.08
C THR A 404 -9.46 31.99 -4.09
N PRO A 405 -10.31 32.98 -4.42
CA PRO A 405 -11.42 33.39 -3.55
C PRO A 405 -12.39 32.25 -3.19
N ILE A 406 -12.52 31.22 -4.05
CA ILE A 406 -13.40 30.07 -3.83
C ILE A 406 -12.70 28.88 -3.15
N GLY A 407 -11.38 28.95 -2.94
CA GLY A 407 -10.60 27.91 -2.28
C GLY A 407 -9.25 27.62 -2.93
N LEU A 408 -8.59 26.57 -2.46
CA LEU A 408 -7.31 26.09 -2.99
C LEU A 408 -7.57 25.30 -4.28
N MET A 409 -7.13 25.82 -5.41
CA MET A 409 -7.23 25.18 -6.72
C MET A 409 -5.88 24.55 -7.09
N ASN A 410 -5.92 23.34 -7.60
CA ASN A 410 -4.77 22.68 -8.21
C ASN A 410 -5.18 22.12 -9.57
N ILE A 411 -4.40 22.46 -10.61
CA ILE A 411 -4.59 21.99 -11.98
C ILE A 411 -3.27 21.45 -12.50
N GLY A 412 -3.30 20.34 -13.21
CA GLY A 412 -2.09 19.75 -13.77
C GLY A 412 -2.40 18.74 -14.87
N ALA A 413 -1.35 18.34 -15.54
CA ALA A 413 -1.40 17.28 -16.53
C ALA A 413 -0.07 16.53 -16.57
N ARG A 414 -0.14 15.24 -16.82
CA ARG A 414 1.00 14.36 -17.09
C ARG A 414 0.80 13.76 -18.46
N TYR A 415 1.81 13.87 -19.32
CA TYR A 415 1.84 13.18 -20.60
C TYR A 415 2.79 12.00 -20.48
N GLU A 416 2.43 10.85 -21.01
CA GLU A 416 3.28 9.66 -21.02
C GLU A 416 3.41 9.12 -22.42
N TYR A 417 4.64 8.96 -22.89
CA TYR A 417 4.99 8.21 -24.07
C TYR A 417 5.65 6.89 -23.65
N VAL A 418 5.19 5.78 -24.19
CA VAL A 418 5.71 4.43 -23.94
C VAL A 418 6.03 3.75 -25.25
N ASP A 419 7.25 3.24 -25.36
CA ASP A 419 7.69 2.36 -26.46
C ASP A 419 7.96 0.96 -25.88
N PHE A 420 7.12 0.00 -26.25
CA PHE A 420 7.16 -1.38 -25.79
C PHE A 420 7.51 -2.31 -26.94
N LYS A 421 8.61 -3.06 -26.81
CA LYS A 421 9.10 -4.02 -27.79
C LYS A 421 9.17 -5.41 -27.17
N TYR A 422 8.50 -6.34 -27.81
CA TYR A 422 8.47 -7.75 -27.43
C TYR A 422 9.21 -8.60 -28.48
N TYR A 423 10.11 -9.44 -28.01
CA TYR A 423 10.89 -10.37 -28.83
C TYR A 423 10.58 -11.79 -28.36
N LYS A 424 10.37 -12.70 -29.31
CA LYS A 424 10.26 -14.14 -29.09
C LYS A 424 11.38 -14.83 -29.85
N ASP A 425 12.15 -15.67 -29.17
CA ASP A 425 13.32 -16.36 -29.74
C ASP A 425 14.29 -15.44 -30.50
N GLY A 426 14.47 -14.22 -29.97
CA GLY A 426 15.32 -13.17 -30.54
C GLY A 426 14.68 -12.35 -31.68
N ILE A 427 13.51 -12.73 -32.18
CA ILE A 427 12.79 -12.08 -33.28
C ILE A 427 11.77 -11.08 -32.70
N LEU A 428 11.72 -9.88 -33.30
CA LEU A 428 10.74 -8.85 -32.91
C LEU A 428 9.33 -9.27 -33.33
N GLU A 429 8.44 -9.43 -32.40
CA GLU A 429 7.02 -9.70 -32.60
C GLU A 429 6.25 -8.39 -32.82
N ALA A 430 6.04 -8.00 -34.06
CA ALA A 430 5.38 -6.73 -34.39
C ALA A 430 3.96 -6.63 -33.84
N ALA A 431 3.18 -7.73 -33.82
CA ALA A 431 1.81 -7.76 -33.30
C ALA A 431 1.72 -7.53 -31.79
N GLN A 432 2.80 -7.79 -31.06
CA GLN A 432 2.89 -7.62 -29.60
C GLN A 432 3.65 -6.34 -29.20
N SER A 433 4.39 -5.74 -30.14
CA SER A 433 5.14 -4.51 -29.96
C SER A 433 4.27 -3.29 -30.28
N ARG A 434 4.39 -2.22 -29.48
CA ARG A 434 3.56 -1.04 -29.67
C ARG A 434 4.17 0.20 -29.03
N SER A 435 3.93 1.35 -29.61
CA SER A 435 4.18 2.66 -29.00
C SER A 435 2.85 3.39 -28.82
N PHE A 436 2.70 4.05 -27.71
CA PHE A 436 1.48 4.81 -27.44
C PHE A 436 1.78 6.03 -26.56
N SER A 437 0.90 7.03 -26.64
CA SER A 437 0.99 8.23 -25.84
C SER A 437 -0.37 8.57 -25.23
N ASN A 438 -0.35 9.11 -24.01
CA ASN A 438 -1.57 9.42 -23.28
C ASN A 438 -1.38 10.67 -22.41
N LEU A 439 -2.47 11.42 -22.29
CA LEU A 439 -2.56 12.58 -21.40
C LEU A 439 -3.42 12.24 -20.18
N TYR A 440 -2.91 12.57 -19.00
CA TYR A 440 -3.55 12.34 -17.71
C TYR A 440 -3.81 13.69 -17.02
N PRO A 441 -4.95 14.34 -17.29
CA PRO A 441 -5.33 15.58 -16.65
C PRO A 441 -5.70 15.35 -15.17
N TYR A 442 -5.50 16.42 -14.39
CA TYR A 442 -5.85 16.51 -12.99
C TYR A 442 -6.42 17.88 -12.67
N PHE A 443 -7.47 17.91 -11.86
CA PHE A 443 -8.05 19.11 -11.28
C PHE A 443 -8.50 18.82 -9.85
N SER A 444 -8.28 19.75 -8.93
CA SER A 444 -8.92 19.75 -7.62
C SER A 444 -9.23 21.14 -7.11
N LEU A 445 -10.30 21.24 -6.33
CA LEU A 445 -10.74 22.45 -5.66
C LEU A 445 -11.08 22.12 -4.20
N GLY A 446 -10.22 22.56 -3.29
CA GLY A 446 -10.47 22.50 -1.84
C GLY A 446 -11.15 23.77 -1.37
N THR A 447 -12.36 23.67 -0.80
CA THR A 447 -13.14 24.82 -0.34
C THR A 447 -13.76 24.58 1.03
N LYS A 448 -14.21 25.65 1.68
CA LYS A 448 -14.91 25.56 2.97
C LYS A 448 -16.28 26.22 2.83
N ILE A 449 -17.34 25.44 3.14
CA ILE A 449 -18.73 25.91 3.15
C ILE A 449 -19.25 25.75 4.58
N GLY A 450 -19.44 26.88 5.27
CA GLY A 450 -19.78 26.89 6.69
C GLY A 450 -18.72 26.16 7.54
N ASN A 451 -19.13 25.11 8.26
CA ASN A 451 -18.24 24.28 9.08
C ASN A 451 -17.71 23.03 8.33
N THR A 452 -18.06 22.85 7.08
CA THR A 452 -17.64 21.69 6.26
C THR A 452 -16.51 22.10 5.34
N THR A 453 -15.42 21.36 5.37
CA THR A 453 -14.36 21.48 4.36
C THR A 453 -14.55 20.41 3.32
N LEU A 454 -14.56 20.81 2.04
CA LEU A 454 -14.82 19.98 0.89
C LEU A 454 -13.62 19.97 -0.06
N ASN A 455 -13.40 18.86 -0.73
CA ASN A 455 -12.48 18.74 -1.87
C ASN A 455 -13.22 18.06 -3.02
N LEU A 456 -13.37 18.77 -4.13
CA LEU A 456 -13.84 18.24 -5.41
C LEU A 456 -12.63 17.96 -6.28
N SER A 457 -12.57 16.81 -6.90
CA SER A 457 -11.45 16.44 -7.78
C SER A 457 -11.89 15.65 -9.00
N TYR A 458 -11.16 15.85 -10.09
CA TYR A 458 -11.21 15.04 -11.31
C TYR A 458 -9.80 14.61 -11.69
N SER A 459 -9.63 13.35 -12.04
CA SER A 459 -8.36 12.85 -12.57
C SER A 459 -8.57 11.73 -13.58
N VAL A 460 -7.61 11.59 -14.47
CA VAL A 460 -7.46 10.38 -15.29
C VAL A 460 -6.25 9.62 -14.79
N LYS A 461 -6.44 8.34 -14.48
CA LYS A 461 -5.40 7.42 -14.01
C LYS A 461 -5.29 6.22 -14.94
N THR A 462 -4.20 5.46 -14.81
CA THR A 462 -4.01 4.23 -15.60
C THR A 462 -3.81 3.01 -14.72
N LYS A 463 -4.15 1.84 -15.24
CA LYS A 463 -3.69 0.55 -14.73
C LYS A 463 -3.00 -0.18 -15.87
N ARG A 464 -1.66 -0.19 -15.83
CA ARG A 464 -0.85 -0.91 -16.82
C ARG A 464 -0.90 -2.41 -16.53
N PRO A 465 -0.94 -3.28 -17.56
CA PRO A 465 -0.75 -4.70 -17.35
C PRO A 465 0.60 -4.97 -16.70
N THR A 466 0.67 -5.97 -15.82
CA THR A 466 1.96 -6.48 -15.32
C THR A 466 2.70 -7.22 -16.43
N TYR A 467 4.01 -7.39 -16.30
CA TYR A 467 4.78 -8.15 -17.30
C TYR A 467 4.34 -9.62 -17.36
N ARG A 468 3.88 -10.20 -16.25
CA ARG A 468 3.26 -11.52 -16.23
C ARG A 468 1.97 -11.56 -17.07
N GLN A 469 1.13 -10.53 -16.99
CA GLN A 469 -0.08 -10.43 -17.81
C GLN A 469 0.18 -10.23 -19.29
N LEU A 470 1.35 -9.67 -19.64
CA LEU A 470 1.79 -9.48 -21.03
C LEU A 470 2.63 -10.65 -21.58
N SER A 471 3.00 -11.62 -20.73
CA SER A 471 3.79 -12.78 -21.16
C SER A 471 2.94 -13.72 -22.02
N SER A 472 3.50 -14.28 -23.06
CA SER A 472 2.89 -15.37 -23.83
C SER A 472 3.17 -16.75 -23.22
N ASN A 473 3.97 -16.82 -22.14
CA ASN A 473 4.29 -18.08 -21.48
C ASN A 473 3.05 -18.68 -20.85
N ILE A 474 2.87 -19.99 -21.04
CA ILE A 474 1.74 -20.73 -20.50
C ILE A 474 2.22 -21.43 -19.22
N SER A 475 1.58 -21.14 -18.09
CA SER A 475 1.79 -21.86 -16.83
C SER A 475 0.92 -23.12 -16.83
N TYR A 476 1.53 -24.25 -16.56
CA TYR A 476 0.85 -25.54 -16.36
C TYR A 476 0.29 -25.63 -14.94
N ILE A 477 -1.01 -25.84 -14.80
CA ILE A 477 -1.67 -26.07 -13.51
C ILE A 477 -1.90 -27.58 -13.37
N ASN A 478 -2.59 -28.18 -14.32
CA ASN A 478 -2.76 -29.62 -14.53
C ASN A 478 -3.22 -29.88 -15.97
N ARG A 479 -3.41 -31.15 -16.36
CA ARG A 479 -3.83 -31.53 -17.73
C ARG A 479 -5.13 -30.89 -18.22
N PHE A 480 -5.97 -30.37 -17.31
CA PHE A 480 -7.26 -29.77 -17.63
C PHE A 480 -7.26 -28.24 -17.43
N SER A 481 -6.18 -27.67 -16.93
CA SER A 481 -6.13 -26.23 -16.59
C SER A 481 -4.77 -25.63 -16.91
N LEU A 482 -4.80 -24.60 -17.74
CA LEU A 482 -3.65 -23.81 -18.15
C LEU A 482 -3.91 -22.34 -17.82
N GLN A 483 -2.85 -21.58 -17.57
CA GLN A 483 -2.93 -20.12 -17.39
C GLN A 483 -1.89 -19.44 -18.26
N THR A 484 -2.26 -18.33 -18.90
CA THR A 484 -1.35 -17.51 -19.71
C THR A 484 -1.61 -16.03 -19.50
N GLY A 485 -0.67 -15.19 -19.90
CA GLY A 485 -0.93 -13.77 -20.10
C GLY A 485 -1.50 -13.53 -21.51
N THR A 486 -1.80 -12.27 -21.79
CA THR A 486 -2.33 -11.81 -23.08
C THR A 486 -1.47 -10.64 -23.55
N PRO A 487 -0.50 -10.85 -24.47
CA PRO A 487 0.45 -9.82 -24.89
C PRO A 487 -0.18 -8.58 -25.52
N THR A 488 -1.39 -8.71 -26.06
CA THR A 488 -2.15 -7.62 -26.71
C THR A 488 -2.97 -6.75 -25.73
N LEU A 489 -2.89 -7.00 -24.42
CA LEU A 489 -3.60 -6.22 -23.41
C LEU A 489 -3.23 -4.75 -23.49
N LYS A 490 -4.25 -3.90 -23.49
CA LYS A 490 -4.13 -2.44 -23.39
C LYS A 490 -4.14 -2.02 -21.93
N SER A 491 -3.48 -0.91 -21.64
CA SER A 491 -3.61 -0.25 -20.33
C SER A 491 -5.05 0.23 -20.13
N ALA A 492 -5.55 0.08 -18.93
CA ALA A 492 -6.85 0.64 -18.55
C ALA A 492 -6.73 2.13 -18.21
N TYR A 493 -7.78 2.90 -18.53
CA TYR A 493 -7.90 4.33 -18.21
C TYR A 493 -9.07 4.53 -17.27
N ILE A 494 -8.81 5.19 -16.14
CA ILE A 494 -9.79 5.38 -15.08
C ILE A 494 -10.07 6.87 -14.97
N HIS A 495 -11.22 7.29 -15.48
CA HIS A 495 -11.77 8.62 -15.22
C HIS A 495 -12.41 8.60 -13.84
N ASP A 496 -12.02 9.50 -12.98
CA ASP A 496 -12.42 9.54 -11.58
C ASP A 496 -12.89 10.95 -11.20
N VAL A 497 -14.15 11.08 -10.82
CA VAL A 497 -14.72 12.28 -10.21
C VAL A 497 -15.00 11.97 -8.75
N SER A 498 -14.40 12.73 -7.84
CA SER A 498 -14.52 12.47 -6.39
C SER A 498 -14.86 13.73 -5.62
N VAL A 499 -15.71 13.58 -4.61
CA VAL A 499 -16.00 14.57 -3.59
C VAL A 499 -15.66 13.98 -2.24
N MET A 500 -14.85 14.69 -1.47
CA MET A 500 -14.55 14.37 -0.07
C MET A 500 -14.94 15.53 0.81
N GLY A 501 -15.38 15.23 2.02
CA GLY A 501 -15.73 16.25 3.00
C GLY A 501 -15.42 15.84 4.43
N VAL A 502 -15.11 16.86 5.25
CA VAL A 502 -14.94 16.75 6.69
C VAL A 502 -15.88 17.75 7.37
N TRP A 503 -16.80 17.25 8.20
CA TRP A 503 -17.70 18.02 9.04
C TRP A 503 -17.58 17.56 10.49
N LYS A 504 -16.96 18.38 11.35
CA LYS A 504 -16.66 18.00 12.74
C LYS A 504 -15.88 16.65 12.78
N MET A 505 -16.50 15.60 13.35
CA MET A 505 -15.95 14.25 13.48
C MET A 505 -16.39 13.31 12.34
N ILE A 506 -17.21 13.81 11.41
CA ILE A 506 -17.76 13.02 10.30
C ILE A 506 -16.94 13.28 9.06
N GLN A 507 -16.59 12.23 8.36
CA GLN A 507 -15.97 12.28 7.04
C GLN A 507 -16.87 11.54 6.06
N PHE A 508 -16.94 12.05 4.84
CA PHE A 508 -17.66 11.41 3.76
C PHE A 508 -16.88 11.48 2.46
N MET A 509 -17.09 10.49 1.64
CA MET A 509 -16.51 10.38 0.32
C MET A 509 -17.55 9.85 -0.66
N LEU A 510 -17.56 10.43 -1.85
CA LEU A 510 -18.28 9.95 -3.02
C LEU A 510 -17.31 9.93 -4.20
N SER A 511 -17.21 8.82 -4.93
CA SER A 511 -16.37 8.69 -6.11
C SER A 511 -17.10 7.95 -7.20
N TRP A 512 -17.21 8.57 -8.37
CA TRP A 512 -17.66 7.97 -9.62
C TRP A 512 -16.46 7.65 -10.50
N GLN A 513 -16.38 6.42 -11.00
CA GLN A 513 -15.31 5.96 -11.87
C GLN A 513 -15.88 5.34 -13.16
N ASP A 514 -15.25 5.69 -14.30
CA ASP A 514 -15.38 4.97 -15.57
C ASP A 514 -14.03 4.36 -15.92
N ASN A 515 -13.88 3.06 -15.75
CA ASN A 515 -12.65 2.31 -16.03
C ASN A 515 -12.75 1.72 -17.44
N ARG A 516 -12.17 2.44 -18.41
CA ARG A 516 -12.09 2.01 -19.81
C ARG A 516 -10.93 1.05 -20.02
N ASN A 517 -11.12 0.06 -20.88
CA ASN A 517 -10.21 -1.05 -21.08
C ASN A 517 -9.88 -1.79 -19.77
N ALA A 518 -10.85 -1.94 -18.86
CA ALA A 518 -10.65 -2.64 -17.60
C ALA A 518 -10.14 -4.07 -17.83
N ILE A 519 -9.08 -4.47 -17.14
CA ILE A 519 -8.45 -5.78 -17.29
C ILE A 519 -9.14 -6.76 -16.35
N ILE A 520 -9.70 -7.84 -16.90
CA ILE A 520 -10.36 -8.92 -16.16
C ILE A 520 -9.77 -10.28 -16.51
N TYR A 521 -10.00 -11.29 -15.65
CA TYR A 521 -9.78 -12.70 -15.99
C TYR A 521 -10.82 -13.17 -17.01
N TRP A 522 -10.39 -13.99 -17.95
CA TRP A 522 -11.21 -14.52 -19.02
C TRP A 522 -10.81 -15.94 -19.38
N ASP A 523 -11.63 -16.65 -20.13
CA ASP A 523 -11.30 -17.95 -20.65
C ASP A 523 -11.33 -17.98 -22.17
N GLU A 524 -10.40 -18.74 -22.73
CA GLU A 524 -10.34 -19.06 -24.17
C GLU A 524 -10.41 -20.56 -24.41
N ALA A 525 -10.91 -20.92 -25.60
CA ALA A 525 -10.92 -22.28 -26.06
C ALA A 525 -9.51 -22.77 -26.38
N VAL A 526 -9.19 -23.99 -25.99
CA VAL A 526 -8.03 -24.71 -26.52
C VAL A 526 -8.51 -25.51 -27.73
N PRO A 527 -8.02 -25.21 -28.95
CA PRO A 527 -8.53 -25.86 -30.19
C PRO A 527 -8.42 -27.38 -30.17
N SER A 528 -7.41 -27.92 -29.46
CA SER A 528 -7.12 -29.36 -29.42
C SER A 528 -8.00 -30.14 -28.45
N SER A 529 -8.71 -29.47 -27.50
CA SER A 529 -9.56 -30.14 -26.51
C SER A 529 -10.53 -29.19 -25.84
N SER A 530 -11.82 -29.54 -25.83
CA SER A 530 -12.88 -28.82 -25.10
C SER A 530 -12.78 -29.01 -23.58
N ALA A 531 -12.09 -30.06 -23.11
CA ALA A 531 -11.89 -30.37 -21.69
C ALA A 531 -10.84 -29.47 -21.02
N ILE A 532 -9.95 -28.85 -21.82
CA ILE A 532 -8.87 -27.98 -21.30
C ILE A 532 -9.37 -26.54 -21.18
N THR A 533 -9.23 -25.97 -20.02
CA THR A 533 -9.49 -24.56 -19.74
C THR A 533 -8.18 -23.78 -19.81
N LYS A 534 -8.14 -22.75 -20.65
CA LYS A 534 -7.05 -21.78 -20.70
C LYS A 534 -7.55 -20.46 -20.12
N LEU A 535 -7.05 -20.11 -18.93
CA LEU A 535 -7.31 -18.83 -18.29
C LEU A 535 -6.34 -17.77 -18.81
N GLU A 536 -6.86 -16.62 -19.19
CA GLU A 536 -6.08 -15.49 -19.68
C GLU A 536 -6.67 -14.16 -19.18
N TYR A 537 -6.27 -13.05 -19.78
CA TYR A 537 -6.78 -11.72 -19.45
C TYR A 537 -7.41 -11.08 -20.67
N LYS A 538 -8.45 -10.24 -20.43
CA LYS A 538 -9.15 -9.50 -21.48
C LYS A 538 -9.40 -8.06 -21.03
N ASN A 539 -9.43 -7.13 -21.98
CA ASN A 539 -9.91 -5.78 -21.74
C ASN A 539 -11.44 -5.71 -21.92
N LEU A 540 -12.15 -5.22 -20.92
CA LEU A 540 -13.53 -4.77 -21.04
C LEU A 540 -13.56 -3.34 -21.57
N HIS A 541 -14.52 -3.00 -22.43
CA HIS A 541 -14.67 -1.66 -22.99
C HIS A 541 -14.82 -0.60 -21.90
N SER A 542 -15.71 -0.81 -20.94
CA SER A 542 -15.96 0.09 -19.81
C SER A 542 -16.50 -0.69 -18.61
N LEU A 543 -16.06 -0.32 -17.42
CA LEU A 543 -16.58 -0.76 -16.13
C LEU A 543 -16.84 0.49 -15.27
N LYS A 544 -18.12 0.87 -15.15
CA LYS A 544 -18.54 2.02 -14.34
C LYS A 544 -18.79 1.60 -12.90
N SER A 545 -18.42 2.44 -11.95
CA SER A 545 -18.66 2.19 -10.53
C SER A 545 -18.85 3.47 -9.72
N LEU A 546 -19.65 3.36 -8.66
CA LEU A 546 -19.84 4.37 -7.63
C LEU A 546 -19.37 3.81 -6.29
N SER A 547 -18.54 4.56 -5.59
CA SER A 547 -18.13 4.26 -4.23
C SER A 547 -18.56 5.41 -3.32
N ALA A 548 -19.28 5.09 -2.25
CA ALA A 548 -19.71 6.06 -1.23
C ALA A 548 -19.30 5.55 0.15
N MET A 549 -18.75 6.41 1.00
CA MET A 549 -18.35 6.06 2.36
C MET A 549 -18.64 7.20 3.31
N ILE A 550 -19.04 6.84 4.54
CA ILE A 550 -19.11 7.73 5.68
C ILE A 550 -18.33 7.12 6.85
N ALA A 551 -17.59 7.93 7.58
CA ALA A 551 -16.89 7.51 8.78
C ALA A 551 -17.09 8.53 9.91
N ILE A 552 -17.26 8.02 11.12
CA ILE A 552 -17.45 8.81 12.34
C ILE A 552 -16.47 8.30 13.39
N ALA A 553 -15.70 9.21 13.99
CA ALA A 553 -14.72 8.86 15.02
C ALA A 553 -14.75 9.87 16.18
N PRO A 554 -15.67 9.72 17.13
CA PRO A 554 -15.70 10.52 18.34
C PRO A 554 -14.55 10.13 19.29
N SER A 555 -14.12 11.07 20.13
CA SER A 555 -13.20 10.81 21.23
C SER A 555 -13.95 10.94 22.54
N LEU A 556 -14.11 9.82 23.26
CA LEU A 556 -14.90 9.72 24.49
C LEU A 556 -13.96 9.39 25.67
N ASN A 557 -13.17 10.38 26.09
CA ASN A 557 -12.17 10.24 27.15
C ASN A 557 -11.13 9.16 26.83
N ARG A 558 -11.23 7.98 27.43
CA ARG A 558 -10.31 6.84 27.24
C ARG A 558 -10.75 5.90 26.12
N TRP A 559 -11.98 6.01 25.64
CA TRP A 559 -12.54 5.18 24.59
C TRP A 559 -12.62 5.95 23.28
N HIS A 560 -12.10 5.36 22.22
CA HIS A 560 -11.94 5.97 20.89
C HIS A 560 -12.54 5.05 19.83
N PRO A 561 -13.88 5.03 19.69
CA PRO A 561 -14.52 4.23 18.65
C PRO A 561 -14.44 4.92 17.30
N GLN A 562 -14.40 4.13 16.24
CA GLN A 562 -14.56 4.58 14.87
C GLN A 562 -15.51 3.65 14.14
N LEU A 563 -16.56 4.18 13.57
CA LEU A 563 -17.47 3.48 12.68
C LEU A 563 -17.29 3.98 11.25
N SER A 564 -17.09 3.07 10.31
CA SER A 564 -17.08 3.36 8.88
C SER A 564 -18.09 2.48 8.15
N VAL A 565 -18.83 3.07 7.21
CA VAL A 565 -19.80 2.38 6.35
C VAL A 565 -19.52 2.78 4.92
N GLY A 566 -19.24 1.80 4.08
CA GLY A 566 -18.89 1.99 2.67
C GLY A 566 -19.75 1.14 1.75
N LEU A 567 -20.19 1.70 0.62
CA LEU A 567 -20.95 1.05 -0.42
C LEU A 567 -20.21 1.19 -1.75
N ILE A 568 -20.00 0.08 -2.44
CA ILE A 568 -19.46 0.05 -3.80
C ILE A 568 -20.53 -0.57 -4.70
N LYS A 569 -20.92 0.14 -5.75
CA LYS A 569 -21.82 -0.37 -6.78
C LYS A 569 -21.16 -0.22 -8.13
N GLN A 570 -21.15 -1.29 -8.90
CA GLN A 570 -20.71 -1.28 -10.29
C GLN A 570 -21.92 -1.49 -11.23
N TRP A 571 -21.72 -1.14 -12.49
CA TRP A 571 -22.66 -1.42 -13.57
C TRP A 571 -21.90 -2.15 -14.67
N LEU A 572 -22.11 -3.46 -14.77
CA LEU A 572 -21.51 -4.32 -15.77
C LEU A 572 -22.57 -5.31 -16.30
N GLN A 573 -22.76 -5.30 -17.61
CA GLN A 573 -23.43 -6.36 -18.35
C GLN A 573 -22.34 -7.14 -19.06
N LEU A 574 -22.03 -8.33 -18.55
CA LEU A 574 -20.96 -9.16 -19.10
C LEU A 574 -21.55 -10.05 -20.20
N GLU A 575 -21.16 -9.80 -21.43
CA GLU A 575 -21.51 -10.65 -22.56
C GLU A 575 -20.65 -11.92 -22.53
N THR A 576 -21.30 -13.07 -22.51
CA THR A 576 -20.71 -14.40 -22.59
C THR A 576 -21.33 -15.17 -23.76
N ARG A 577 -20.73 -16.29 -24.15
CA ARG A 577 -21.27 -17.15 -25.22
C ARG A 577 -22.71 -17.62 -24.92
N TYR A 578 -23.14 -17.64 -23.66
CA TYR A 578 -24.44 -18.18 -23.23
C TYR A 578 -25.42 -17.13 -22.74
N GLY A 579 -25.14 -15.86 -23.04
CA GLY A 579 -26.00 -14.74 -22.70
C GLY A 579 -25.32 -13.66 -21.87
N VAL A 580 -26.11 -12.69 -21.43
CA VAL A 580 -25.65 -11.54 -20.66
C VAL A 580 -25.79 -11.81 -19.17
N VAL A 581 -24.69 -11.66 -18.43
CA VAL A 581 -24.65 -11.81 -16.97
C VAL A 581 -24.66 -10.41 -16.34
N PRO A 582 -25.72 -10.01 -15.61
CA PRO A 582 -25.78 -8.73 -14.92
C PRO A 582 -24.95 -8.77 -13.62
N LEU A 583 -23.91 -7.95 -13.56
CA LEU A 583 -22.98 -7.88 -12.42
C LEU A 583 -23.05 -6.50 -11.77
N ASN A 584 -24.18 -6.22 -11.11
CA ASN A 584 -24.51 -4.90 -10.57
C ASN A 584 -25.00 -4.90 -9.11
N LYS A 585 -24.85 -6.03 -8.38
CA LYS A 585 -25.21 -6.10 -6.96
C LYS A 585 -24.19 -5.28 -6.14
N PRO A 586 -24.67 -4.36 -5.27
CA PRO A 586 -23.79 -3.55 -4.45
C PRO A 586 -23.02 -4.38 -3.42
N LEU A 587 -21.85 -3.89 -3.03
CA LEU A 587 -21.00 -4.44 -1.98
C LEU A 587 -20.97 -3.46 -0.80
N LEU A 588 -21.42 -3.88 0.37
CA LEU A 588 -21.38 -3.11 1.61
C LEU A 588 -20.16 -3.54 2.43
N GLN A 589 -19.45 -2.57 2.98
CA GLN A 589 -18.36 -2.79 3.96
C GLN A 589 -18.64 -1.97 5.21
N ILE A 590 -18.48 -2.57 6.38
CA ILE A 590 -18.63 -1.92 7.68
C ILE A 590 -17.38 -2.22 8.49
N GLY A 591 -16.74 -1.17 9.00
CA GLY A 591 -15.61 -1.26 9.94
C GLY A 591 -16.00 -0.62 11.26
N PHE A 592 -15.78 -1.30 12.37
CA PHE A 592 -15.97 -0.78 13.71
C PHE A 592 -14.72 -1.07 14.54
N ASN A 593 -13.86 -0.06 14.67
CA ASN A 593 -12.59 -0.13 15.36
C ASN A 593 -12.71 0.58 16.70
N ASN A 594 -12.19 -0.04 17.76
CA ASN A 594 -12.29 0.49 19.11
C ASN A 594 -10.92 0.45 19.77
N SER A 595 -10.50 1.58 20.35
CA SER A 595 -9.31 1.66 21.17
C SER A 595 -9.69 2.15 22.58
N LEU A 596 -9.24 1.42 23.59
CA LEU A 596 -9.43 1.75 25.00
C LEU A 596 -8.06 1.97 25.64
N SER A 597 -7.77 3.22 26.01
CA SER A 597 -6.54 3.58 26.73
C SER A 597 -6.74 3.41 28.23
N LEU A 598 -5.99 2.52 28.87
CA LEU A 598 -6.03 2.22 30.29
C LEU A 598 -4.83 2.88 31.03
N PRO A 599 -4.90 2.99 32.38
CA PRO A 599 -3.74 3.39 33.18
C PRO A 599 -2.52 2.50 32.92
N HIS A 600 -1.33 2.96 33.30
CA HIS A 600 -0.05 2.24 33.18
C HIS A 600 0.36 1.93 31.73
N SER A 601 -0.01 2.82 30.77
CA SER A 601 0.33 2.71 29.35
C SER A 601 -0.12 1.38 28.72
N ILE A 602 -1.32 0.91 29.09
CA ILE A 602 -1.97 -0.24 28.49
C ILE A 602 -3.00 0.25 27.49
N THR A 603 -3.02 -0.30 26.29
CA THR A 603 -4.04 -0.04 25.28
C THR A 603 -4.64 -1.36 24.81
N ILE A 604 -5.96 -1.42 24.73
CA ILE A 604 -6.72 -2.57 24.20
C ILE A 604 -7.44 -2.11 22.95
N ASN A 605 -7.28 -2.85 21.84
CA ASN A 605 -7.99 -2.58 20.59
C ASN A 605 -8.88 -3.77 20.24
N LEU A 606 -10.11 -3.47 19.83
CA LEU A 606 -11.08 -4.43 19.30
C LEU A 606 -11.52 -3.94 17.91
N ASP A 607 -11.18 -4.69 16.88
CA ASP A 607 -11.44 -4.35 15.49
C ASP A 607 -12.44 -5.35 14.87
N MET A 608 -13.54 -4.84 14.36
CA MET A 608 -14.59 -5.64 13.68
C MET A 608 -14.73 -5.17 12.25
N ASN A 609 -14.66 -6.09 11.29
CA ASN A 609 -14.86 -5.82 9.88
C ASN A 609 -15.91 -6.75 9.30
N TYR A 610 -16.85 -6.18 8.55
CA TYR A 610 -17.90 -6.89 7.84
C TYR A 610 -17.88 -6.51 6.36
N GLN A 611 -18.02 -7.50 5.49
CA GLN A 611 -18.23 -7.33 4.06
C GLN A 611 -19.43 -8.17 3.61
N SER A 612 -20.37 -7.54 2.91
CA SER A 612 -21.54 -8.23 2.35
C SER A 612 -21.19 -9.02 1.11
N LYS A 613 -22.16 -9.80 0.63
CA LYS A 613 -22.17 -10.31 -0.74
C LYS A 613 -22.32 -9.15 -1.73
N GLY A 614 -21.77 -9.29 -2.95
CA GLY A 614 -21.87 -8.26 -3.97
C GLY A 614 -21.00 -8.54 -5.19
N ASN A 615 -21.06 -7.68 -6.21
CA ASN A 615 -20.27 -7.85 -7.42
C ASN A 615 -18.98 -7.01 -7.36
N TYR A 616 -17.92 -7.60 -7.85
CA TYR A 616 -16.62 -6.94 -8.06
C TYR A 616 -16.00 -7.42 -9.37
N GLN A 617 -15.83 -6.52 -10.33
CA GLN A 617 -15.43 -6.84 -11.71
C GLN A 617 -16.35 -7.92 -12.31
N ASN A 618 -15.80 -8.96 -12.93
CA ASN A 618 -16.56 -10.10 -13.47
C ASN A 618 -16.79 -11.22 -12.43
N SER A 619 -16.82 -10.88 -11.16
CA SER A 619 -17.06 -11.84 -10.08
C SER A 619 -18.24 -11.44 -9.19
N TYR A 620 -18.88 -12.44 -8.59
CA TYR A 620 -19.85 -12.30 -7.51
C TYR A 620 -19.27 -12.88 -6.23
N LEU A 621 -19.05 -12.03 -5.23
CA LEU A 621 -18.65 -12.45 -3.88
C LEU A 621 -19.89 -13.00 -3.18
N SER A 622 -19.98 -14.32 -3.05
CA SER A 622 -21.20 -15.01 -2.60
C SER A 622 -21.23 -15.33 -1.11
N HIS A 623 -20.17 -15.01 -0.39
CA HIS A 623 -20.09 -15.19 1.07
C HIS A 623 -19.93 -13.83 1.77
N GLN A 624 -20.52 -13.70 2.96
CA GLN A 624 -20.30 -12.58 3.85
C GLN A 624 -19.03 -12.84 4.67
N THR A 625 -18.17 -11.85 4.78
CA THR A 625 -16.93 -12.00 5.56
C THR A 625 -17.05 -11.20 6.85
N TYR A 626 -16.72 -11.86 7.96
CA TYR A 626 -16.64 -11.25 9.31
C TYR A 626 -15.24 -11.48 9.83
N ILE A 627 -14.60 -10.42 10.32
CA ILE A 627 -13.28 -10.49 10.94
C ILE A 627 -13.36 -9.80 12.29
N LEU A 628 -12.87 -10.47 13.33
CA LEU A 628 -12.76 -9.94 14.69
C LEU A 628 -11.33 -10.11 15.17
N ASP A 629 -10.65 -8.98 15.40
CA ASP A 629 -9.30 -8.93 15.95
C ASP A 629 -9.34 -8.28 17.33
N LEU A 630 -8.54 -8.79 18.27
CA LEU A 630 -8.33 -8.24 19.60
C LEU A 630 -6.83 -8.08 19.84
N SER A 631 -6.40 -6.93 20.30
CA SER A 631 -5.01 -6.73 20.71
C SER A 631 -4.88 -5.98 22.02
N ALA A 632 -3.78 -6.25 22.74
CA ALA A 632 -3.38 -5.54 23.93
C ALA A 632 -1.91 -5.15 23.81
N SER A 633 -1.60 -3.89 24.05
CA SER A 633 -0.23 -3.38 24.08
C SER A 633 0.10 -2.73 25.42
N LYS A 634 1.38 -2.84 25.82
CA LYS A 634 1.90 -2.20 27.02
C LYS A 634 3.30 -1.65 26.78
N SER A 635 3.48 -0.37 27.12
CA SER A 635 4.78 0.27 27.06
C SER A 635 5.46 0.29 28.45
N PHE A 636 6.77 0.02 28.47
CA PHE A 636 7.63 0.03 29.65
C PHE A 636 8.80 1.03 29.42
N PHE A 637 9.48 1.43 30.49
CA PHE A 637 10.65 2.29 30.46
C PHE A 637 10.44 3.57 29.63
N LYS A 638 9.34 4.29 29.87
CA LYS A 638 8.94 5.52 29.16
C LYS A 638 8.82 5.33 27.63
N GLY A 639 8.37 4.15 27.17
CA GLY A 639 8.20 3.83 25.76
C GLY A 639 9.42 3.16 25.08
N ALA A 640 10.54 2.96 25.80
CA ALA A 640 11.70 2.29 25.22
C ALA A 640 11.44 0.81 24.90
N LEU A 641 10.60 0.12 25.68
CA LEU A 641 10.20 -1.27 25.45
C LEU A 641 8.67 -1.35 25.30
N GLU A 642 8.21 -1.99 24.23
CA GLU A 642 6.80 -2.23 23.96
C GLU A 642 6.53 -3.71 23.75
N LEU A 643 5.51 -4.24 24.42
CA LEU A 643 4.96 -5.58 24.21
C LEU A 643 3.57 -5.45 23.60
N ASN A 644 3.33 -6.14 22.48
CA ASN A 644 2.01 -6.25 21.85
C ASN A 644 1.63 -7.72 21.73
N ILE A 645 0.41 -8.05 22.15
CA ILE A 645 -0.20 -9.38 22.00
C ILE A 645 -1.47 -9.19 21.18
N LYS A 646 -1.64 -9.97 20.10
CA LYS A 646 -2.79 -9.82 19.20
C LYS A 646 -3.34 -11.18 18.81
N GLY A 647 -4.66 -11.34 18.88
CA GLY A 647 -5.41 -12.42 18.27
C GLY A 647 -6.12 -11.91 17.03
N SER A 648 -5.87 -12.55 15.88
CA SER A 648 -6.48 -12.22 14.59
C SER A 648 -7.54 -13.25 14.22
N ASP A 649 -8.62 -12.81 13.55
CA ASP A 649 -9.75 -13.65 13.09
C ASP A 649 -10.24 -14.63 14.17
N LEU A 650 -10.49 -14.10 15.38
CA LEU A 650 -10.83 -14.90 16.56
C LEU A 650 -12.03 -15.83 16.34
N LEU A 651 -13.00 -15.39 15.53
CA LEU A 651 -14.19 -16.16 15.20
C LEU A 651 -13.96 -17.22 14.11
N TYR A 652 -12.79 -17.15 13.41
CA TYR A 652 -12.45 -18.04 12.28
C TYR A 652 -13.53 -18.07 11.20
N LEU A 653 -14.15 -16.91 10.94
CA LEU A 653 -15.23 -16.73 9.96
C LEU A 653 -14.73 -16.15 8.63
N ARG A 654 -13.44 -15.90 8.52
CA ARG A 654 -12.83 -15.42 7.29
C ARG A 654 -12.82 -16.50 6.23
N LYS A 655 -13.66 -16.34 5.22
CA LYS A 655 -13.80 -17.24 4.09
C LYS A 655 -14.08 -16.42 2.84
N ASP A 656 -13.32 -16.66 1.80
CA ASP A 656 -13.54 -16.01 0.51
C ASP A 656 -14.24 -16.97 -0.44
N THR A 657 -15.46 -16.64 -0.82
CA THR A 657 -16.20 -17.40 -1.82
C THR A 657 -16.58 -16.47 -2.95
N ASN A 658 -16.08 -16.74 -4.14
CA ASN A 658 -16.39 -15.98 -5.33
C ASN A 658 -16.87 -16.86 -6.49
N HIS A 659 -17.74 -16.32 -7.30
CA HIS A 659 -18.13 -16.86 -8.60
C HIS A 659 -17.55 -15.96 -9.68
N LEU A 660 -16.62 -16.48 -10.45
CA LEU A 660 -16.02 -15.81 -11.61
C LEU A 660 -16.78 -16.22 -12.86
N TYR A 661 -17.15 -15.24 -13.67
CA TYR A 661 -17.82 -15.45 -14.95
C TYR A 661 -16.86 -15.14 -16.10
N GLY A 662 -16.64 -16.14 -16.96
CA GLY A 662 -15.87 -16.04 -18.20
C GLY A 662 -16.75 -16.17 -19.43
N ASN A 663 -16.16 -16.50 -20.58
CA ASN A 663 -16.88 -16.68 -21.84
C ASN A 663 -17.72 -17.98 -21.86
N ARG A 664 -17.05 -19.11 -21.56
CA ARG A 664 -17.64 -20.44 -21.47
C ARG A 664 -17.55 -21.04 -20.09
N LEU A 665 -16.81 -20.37 -19.20
CA LEU A 665 -16.38 -20.85 -17.91
C LEU A 665 -17.05 -20.11 -16.77
N GLU A 666 -17.61 -20.88 -15.86
CA GLU A 666 -18.02 -20.38 -14.55
C GLU A 666 -17.15 -21.07 -13.50
N ILE A 667 -16.50 -20.30 -12.64
CA ILE A 667 -15.68 -20.82 -11.53
C ILE A 667 -16.30 -20.39 -10.23
N THR A 668 -16.58 -21.35 -9.35
CA THR A 668 -16.87 -21.11 -7.93
C THR A 668 -15.65 -21.49 -7.13
N GLN A 669 -15.04 -20.52 -6.46
CA GLN A 669 -13.86 -20.74 -5.63
C GLN A 669 -14.19 -20.44 -4.17
N ASN A 670 -13.97 -21.43 -3.30
CA ASN A 670 -14.08 -21.31 -1.85
C ASN A 670 -12.68 -21.43 -1.26
N ASN A 671 -12.15 -20.32 -0.72
CA ASN A 671 -10.84 -20.30 -0.08
C ASN A 671 -10.99 -20.18 1.43
N ARG A 672 -10.23 -20.99 2.15
CA ARG A 672 -10.03 -20.90 3.58
C ARG A 672 -8.55 -20.77 3.85
N TYR A 673 -8.20 -19.70 4.53
CA TYR A 673 -6.82 -19.40 4.90
C TYR A 673 -6.58 -19.72 6.37
N ASP A 674 -5.34 -19.96 6.71
CA ASP A 674 -4.89 -20.07 8.10
C ASP A 674 -4.78 -18.66 8.71
N SER A 675 -5.94 -18.04 9.00
CA SER A 675 -6.07 -16.63 9.38
C SER A 675 -6.28 -16.41 10.88
N ARG A 676 -6.65 -17.50 11.62
CA ARG A 676 -6.77 -17.42 13.08
C ARG A 676 -5.42 -17.63 13.72
N GLU A 677 -4.85 -16.56 14.21
CA GLU A 677 -3.49 -16.54 14.74
C GLU A 677 -3.39 -15.75 16.04
N LEU A 678 -2.46 -16.16 16.88
CA LEU A 678 -1.98 -15.41 18.04
C LEU A 678 -0.59 -14.88 17.73
N SER A 679 -0.36 -13.57 17.91
CA SER A 679 0.96 -12.98 17.74
C SER A 679 1.45 -12.29 19.00
N ILE A 680 2.77 -12.33 19.19
CA ILE A 680 3.49 -11.61 20.25
C ILE A 680 4.60 -10.82 19.57
N THR A 681 4.60 -9.51 19.77
CA THR A 681 5.64 -8.61 19.26
C THR A 681 6.32 -7.91 20.42
N LEU A 682 7.63 -8.01 20.48
CA LEU A 682 8.48 -7.26 21.40
C LEU A 682 9.31 -6.25 20.60
N ARG A 683 9.29 -5.00 21.03
CA ARG A 683 10.09 -3.91 20.43
C ARG A 683 10.88 -3.19 21.50
N TYR A 684 12.16 -2.99 21.25
CA TYR A 684 13.03 -2.18 22.07
C TYR A 684 13.70 -1.10 21.23
N ASN A 685 13.55 0.16 21.64
CA ASN A 685 14.13 1.32 20.97
C ASN A 685 15.07 2.05 21.94
N PHE A 686 16.23 2.45 21.47
CA PHE A 686 17.17 3.28 22.24
C PHE A 686 17.59 4.49 21.42
N ASN A 687 17.69 5.65 22.05
CA ASN A 687 18.14 6.92 21.46
C ASN A 687 17.58 7.14 20.05
N VAL A 688 16.27 7.15 19.92
CA VAL A 688 15.59 7.21 18.61
C VAL A 688 15.91 8.53 17.93
N LEU A 689 16.88 8.49 17.00
CA LEU A 689 17.25 9.60 16.14
C LEU A 689 16.45 9.47 14.84
N LYS A 690 15.53 10.40 14.59
CA LYS A 690 14.72 10.37 13.36
C LYS A 690 15.06 11.53 12.47
N LYS A 691 16.05 11.33 11.63
CA LYS A 691 16.12 11.97 10.32
C LYS A 691 15.75 10.93 9.27
N ASP A 692 15.15 11.39 8.18
CA ASP A 692 14.67 10.51 7.15
C ASP A 692 15.52 10.62 5.90
N TYR A 693 15.62 9.52 5.16
CA TYR A 693 16.13 9.54 3.81
C TYR A 693 15.25 10.44 2.95
N LYS A 694 15.82 11.43 2.27
CA LYS A 694 15.08 12.47 1.53
C LYS A 694 14.80 12.11 0.08
N GLY A 695 15.40 11.04 -0.46
CA GLY A 695 15.16 10.56 -1.81
C GLY A 695 13.74 10.00 -1.96
N ARG A 696 13.05 10.38 -3.04
CA ARG A 696 11.65 9.99 -3.33
C ARG A 696 11.54 8.80 -4.28
N GLY A 697 12.64 8.48 -4.97
CA GLY A 697 12.72 7.44 -5.98
C GLY A 697 12.19 7.85 -7.35
N ALA A 698 12.62 7.11 -8.36
CA ALA A 698 12.17 7.18 -9.74
C ALA A 698 11.74 5.79 -10.24
N GLY A 699 10.80 5.72 -11.19
CA GLY A 699 10.34 4.46 -11.79
C GLY A 699 9.66 3.51 -10.82
N ASN A 700 9.06 3.99 -9.72
CA ASN A 700 8.48 3.13 -8.69
C ASN A 700 7.30 2.31 -9.20
N SER A 701 6.50 2.86 -10.12
CA SER A 701 5.43 2.12 -10.80
C SER A 701 5.95 0.97 -11.66
N GLU A 702 7.13 1.13 -12.28
CA GLU A 702 7.78 0.08 -13.06
C GLU A 702 8.32 -1.04 -12.16
N LYS A 703 8.94 -0.68 -11.03
CA LYS A 703 9.38 -1.68 -10.03
C LYS A 703 8.24 -2.59 -9.57
N ALA A 704 7.03 -2.03 -9.41
CA ALA A 704 5.83 -2.79 -8.99
C ALA A 704 5.27 -3.73 -10.07
N ARG A 705 5.70 -3.61 -11.34
CA ARG A 705 5.29 -4.48 -12.47
C ARG A 705 6.22 -5.68 -12.67
N MET A 706 7.44 -5.66 -12.08
CA MET A 706 8.46 -6.68 -12.19
C MET A 706 8.25 -7.83 -11.23
#